data_0d29e70c9333432ddccf701c0648666a
#
_entry.id   0d29e70c9333432ddccf701c0648666a
#
_cell.length_a   1.000
_cell.length_b   1.000
_cell.length_c   1.000
_cell.angle_alpha   90.00
_cell.angle_beta   90.00
_cell.angle_gamma   90.00
#
_symmetry.space_group_name_H-M   'P 1'
#
loop_
_entity.id
_entity.type
_entity.pdbx_description
1 polymer ?
#
loop_
_entity_poly.entity_id
_entity_poly.type
_entity_poly.pdbx_seq_one_letter_code
_entity_poly.pdbx_strand_id
1 'polypeptide(L)'
;MQKKYVYLFSEGNAKMRELLGGKGANLAEMTNLGLPVPQGFTISTEACTQYYEDGRQINADIQREIMENIEKMEKITGKKFGDKENPLLVSVRSGARASMPGMMDTILNLGLNEDVVEVISAKSGNPRWAWDCYRRFIQMFSDVVMEVGKKYFEKLIDQMKERKGVVYDVDLTADDLKELAYEFKQEYKNQLGKDFPNDPKEQLFEAIKAVFRSWDNPRANIYRMDHDIPYSWGTAVNVQMMAFGNMGETSGTGVAFTRNPATGEKGLMGEFLMNAQGEDVVAGVRTPMPISKMAEIMPDVYDQFLEICNKLESHYRDMQDMEFTIEDRHLYMLQTRNGKRTAAAAIRIACDLIDEGMISEEEALMQIDAKSLDMLLHPQFDTVALKNADKENVVGKGIAASPGAATGKIVFTAEDAVVHGKNKEKVVLVRLETSPEDIEGMKYAQGILTVRGGQTSHAAVVARGMGTCCVSGCGDIKMDEENKQFTLSGQTFHEGDYISLDGTTGKIYNCEIKTVPADPNSGYFGRIMRLADKYKKLGVRTNADTPNDAKRAEELGAQGIGLCRTEHMFFDPQRIGAFREMICSDTKEEREVALNKIEPMQQADFEALMEALKGMPVCIRFLDPPLHEFVPTEAQDIEALAKAKGKTVAQIKQYITDLHEVNPMMGHRGCRLTVTYPEIAVMQTKAVIKAAINVQKNHPDWNVVPEIMIPLVGEVKELAFVKKTVVETADAIIKASGVELKYHVGTMIEIPRAALTADEIAKEAEFFCFGTNDLTQMTFGFSRDDAGKFLPSYYANKIYESDPFARLDTVGVGKLMDMAVKLGKGTRPQLHCGICGEHGGDPSSIEFCHKIGLDYVSCSPYRVPIARLAAAQAAIRNK
;
A
#
# COMPACT_ATOMS: atom_id res chain seq x y z
N MET A 1 -28.31 -26.42 -15.31
CA MET A 1 -28.39 -26.51 -13.83
C MET A 1 -28.69 -25.12 -13.30
N GLN A 2 -29.65 -25.01 -12.39
CA GLN A 2 -29.98 -23.73 -11.76
C GLN A 2 -28.80 -23.27 -10.91
N LYS A 3 -28.40 -22.01 -11.02
CA LYS A 3 -27.26 -21.44 -10.29
C LYS A 3 -27.62 -21.37 -8.79
N LYS A 4 -26.68 -21.80 -7.93
CA LYS A 4 -26.84 -21.74 -6.47
C LYS A 4 -26.21 -20.44 -5.93
N TYR A 5 -26.98 -19.70 -5.13
CA TYR A 5 -26.55 -18.42 -4.55
C TYR A 5 -26.37 -18.46 -3.03
N VAL A 6 -26.98 -19.40 -2.35
CA VAL A 6 -27.01 -19.45 -0.87
C VAL A 6 -26.49 -20.80 -0.37
N TYR A 7 -25.61 -20.75 0.64
CA TYR A 7 -24.90 -21.91 1.20
C TYR A 7 -25.01 -21.94 2.71
N LEU A 8 -25.51 -23.05 3.30
CA LEU A 8 -25.35 -23.29 4.73
C LEU A 8 -23.87 -23.33 5.11
N PHE A 9 -23.51 -22.99 6.34
CA PHE A 9 -22.11 -23.09 6.79
C PHE A 9 -21.57 -24.53 6.61
N SER A 10 -22.38 -25.53 6.85
CA SER A 10 -22.04 -26.95 6.63
C SER A 10 -21.78 -27.31 5.16
N GLU A 11 -22.21 -26.50 4.23
CA GLU A 11 -22.04 -26.72 2.79
C GLU A 11 -20.79 -26.04 2.21
N GLY A 12 -20.08 -25.23 2.99
CA GLY A 12 -18.91 -24.48 2.58
C GLY A 12 -17.62 -24.96 3.24
N ASN A 13 -16.51 -24.34 2.84
CA ASN A 13 -15.18 -24.56 3.42
C ASN A 13 -14.27 -23.36 3.14
N ALA A 14 -13.06 -23.38 3.73
CA ALA A 14 -12.08 -22.28 3.61
C ALA A 14 -11.61 -22.00 2.17
N LYS A 15 -11.70 -22.96 1.26
CA LYS A 15 -11.30 -22.81 -0.15
C LYS A 15 -12.32 -22.03 -0.99
N MET A 16 -13.52 -21.83 -0.47
CA MET A 16 -14.60 -21.12 -1.16
C MET A 16 -14.62 -19.61 -0.89
N ARG A 17 -13.48 -19.04 -0.58
CA ARG A 17 -13.35 -17.62 -0.22
C ARG A 17 -13.85 -16.66 -1.30
N GLU A 18 -13.69 -17.02 -2.57
CA GLU A 18 -14.18 -16.18 -3.68
C GLU A 18 -15.70 -16.07 -3.67
N LEU A 19 -16.38 -17.14 -3.33
CA LEU A 19 -17.83 -17.26 -3.37
C LEU A 19 -18.49 -16.82 -2.04
N LEU A 20 -17.89 -17.23 -0.91
CA LEU A 20 -18.47 -17.02 0.43
C LEU A 20 -17.90 -15.79 1.15
N GLY A 21 -16.90 -15.13 0.56
CA GLY A 21 -16.11 -14.13 1.25
C GLY A 21 -15.19 -14.74 2.31
N GLY A 22 -14.34 -13.92 2.91
CA GLY A 22 -13.40 -14.39 3.94
C GLY A 22 -14.11 -14.88 5.20
N LYS A 23 -15.07 -14.13 5.69
CA LYS A 23 -15.84 -14.45 6.89
C LYS A 23 -16.69 -15.69 6.72
N GLY A 24 -17.44 -15.78 5.62
CA GLY A 24 -18.32 -16.93 5.35
C GLY A 24 -17.56 -18.24 5.17
N ALA A 25 -16.45 -18.20 4.45
CA ALA A 25 -15.58 -19.35 4.27
C ALA A 25 -15.01 -19.87 5.60
N ASN A 26 -14.58 -18.98 6.49
CA ASN A 26 -14.03 -19.34 7.79
C ASN A 26 -15.11 -19.83 8.76
N LEU A 27 -16.30 -19.26 8.73
CA LEU A 27 -17.43 -19.77 9.50
C LEU A 27 -17.78 -21.21 9.07
N ALA A 28 -17.79 -21.46 7.77
CA ALA A 28 -18.02 -22.81 7.23
C ALA A 28 -16.92 -23.78 7.68
N GLU A 29 -15.66 -23.38 7.59
CA GLU A 29 -14.52 -24.20 8.01
C GLU A 29 -14.55 -24.55 9.49
N MET A 30 -14.83 -23.56 10.36
CA MET A 30 -14.98 -23.81 11.80
C MET A 30 -16.14 -24.75 12.10
N THR A 31 -17.24 -24.62 11.38
CA THR A 31 -18.39 -25.53 11.50
C THR A 31 -17.98 -26.95 11.16
N ASN A 32 -17.28 -27.17 10.08
CA ASN A 32 -16.81 -28.47 9.64
C ASN A 32 -15.74 -29.07 10.56
N LEU A 33 -14.98 -28.25 11.26
CA LEU A 33 -14.05 -28.70 12.31
C LEU A 33 -14.73 -29.10 13.61
N GLY A 34 -16.05 -28.95 13.70
CA GLY A 34 -16.81 -29.28 14.90
C GLY A 34 -16.69 -28.25 16.02
N LEU A 35 -16.29 -27.05 15.72
CA LEU A 35 -16.21 -25.97 16.69
C LEU A 35 -17.59 -25.36 16.98
N PRO A 36 -17.80 -24.77 18.17
CA PRO A 36 -19.09 -24.19 18.55
C PRO A 36 -19.31 -22.87 17.79
N VAL A 37 -19.95 -22.95 16.64
CA VAL A 37 -20.30 -21.80 15.78
C VAL A 37 -21.81 -21.66 15.76
N PRO A 38 -22.39 -20.49 16.03
CA PRO A 38 -23.80 -20.26 15.80
C PRO A 38 -24.17 -20.59 14.36
N GLN A 39 -25.20 -21.38 14.15
CA GLN A 39 -25.56 -21.85 12.81
C GLN A 39 -26.04 -20.72 11.91
N GLY A 40 -25.86 -20.88 10.60
CA GLY A 40 -26.23 -19.89 9.63
C GLY A 40 -25.96 -20.29 8.20
N PHE A 41 -26.14 -19.33 7.31
CA PHE A 41 -25.85 -19.48 5.88
C PHE A 41 -25.19 -18.23 5.32
N THR A 42 -24.53 -18.39 4.18
CA THR A 42 -23.90 -17.31 3.44
C THR A 42 -24.61 -17.11 2.11
N ILE A 43 -24.99 -15.88 1.82
CA ILE A 43 -25.46 -15.42 0.50
C ILE A 43 -24.20 -15.02 -0.27
N SER A 44 -23.96 -15.65 -1.40
CA SER A 44 -22.68 -15.56 -2.12
C SER A 44 -22.37 -14.18 -2.71
N THR A 45 -21.11 -13.94 -3.02
CA THR A 45 -20.67 -12.76 -3.75
C THR A 45 -21.33 -12.65 -5.13
N GLU A 46 -21.65 -13.77 -5.76
CA GLU A 46 -22.38 -13.80 -7.03
C GLU A 46 -23.80 -13.25 -6.91
N ALA A 47 -24.44 -13.44 -5.77
CA ALA A 47 -25.76 -12.84 -5.49
C ALA A 47 -25.65 -11.30 -5.39
N CYS A 48 -24.57 -10.78 -4.84
CA CYS A 48 -24.28 -9.35 -4.81
C CYS A 48 -24.13 -8.78 -6.22
N THR A 49 -23.36 -9.44 -7.06
CA THR A 49 -23.18 -9.04 -8.47
C THR A 49 -24.52 -9.04 -9.20
N GLN A 50 -25.32 -10.09 -9.00
CA GLN A 50 -26.65 -10.19 -9.60
C GLN A 50 -27.59 -9.07 -9.12
N TYR A 51 -27.50 -8.70 -7.84
CA TYR A 51 -28.27 -7.59 -7.28
C TYR A 51 -28.01 -6.27 -8.03
N TYR A 52 -26.77 -5.98 -8.36
CA TYR A 52 -26.43 -4.77 -9.13
C TYR A 52 -26.86 -4.88 -10.60
N GLU A 53 -26.69 -6.05 -11.22
CA GLU A 53 -27.15 -6.30 -12.59
C GLU A 53 -28.66 -6.17 -12.73
N ASP A 54 -29.42 -6.56 -11.71
CA ASP A 54 -30.88 -6.46 -11.65
C ASP A 54 -31.37 -5.07 -11.18
N GLY A 55 -30.56 -4.04 -11.26
CA GLY A 55 -30.91 -2.68 -10.91
C GLY A 55 -31.14 -2.45 -9.41
N ARG A 56 -30.29 -3.03 -8.58
CA ARG A 56 -30.33 -2.99 -7.10
C ARG A 56 -31.59 -3.65 -6.53
N GLN A 57 -31.96 -4.80 -7.10
CA GLN A 57 -33.07 -5.62 -6.66
C GLN A 57 -32.60 -7.06 -6.41
N ILE A 58 -33.12 -7.69 -5.39
CA ILE A 58 -32.93 -9.11 -5.15
C ILE A 58 -33.99 -9.87 -5.95
N ASN A 59 -33.56 -10.66 -6.94
CA ASN A 59 -34.52 -11.38 -7.80
C ASN A 59 -35.25 -12.50 -7.06
N ALA A 60 -36.34 -12.99 -7.65
CA ALA A 60 -37.21 -14.00 -7.03
C ALA A 60 -36.47 -15.30 -6.70
N ASP A 61 -35.51 -15.72 -7.51
CA ASP A 61 -34.78 -16.97 -7.29
C ASP A 61 -33.88 -16.85 -6.04
N ILE A 62 -33.18 -15.73 -5.88
CA ILE A 62 -32.35 -15.47 -4.70
C ILE A 62 -33.23 -15.35 -3.45
N GLN A 63 -34.34 -14.65 -3.54
CA GLN A 63 -35.30 -14.54 -2.43
C GLN A 63 -35.80 -15.92 -1.97
N ARG A 64 -36.16 -16.80 -2.92
CA ARG A 64 -36.59 -18.17 -2.62
C ARG A 64 -35.49 -18.95 -1.91
N GLU A 65 -34.27 -18.94 -2.42
CA GLU A 65 -33.13 -19.62 -1.79
C GLU A 65 -32.86 -19.11 -0.37
N ILE A 66 -32.96 -17.81 -0.13
CA ILE A 66 -32.82 -17.22 1.22
C ILE A 66 -33.87 -17.82 2.16
N MET A 67 -35.14 -17.87 1.76
CA MET A 67 -36.20 -18.39 2.59
C MET A 67 -36.08 -19.88 2.81
N GLU A 68 -35.67 -20.66 1.81
CA GLU A 68 -35.40 -22.11 1.97
C GLU A 68 -34.26 -22.34 2.99
N ASN A 69 -33.25 -21.50 3.02
CA ASN A 69 -32.17 -21.61 4.02
C ASN A 69 -32.57 -21.14 5.41
N ILE A 70 -33.48 -20.16 5.52
CA ILE A 70 -34.12 -19.83 6.82
C ILE A 70 -34.87 -21.07 7.36
N GLU A 71 -35.65 -21.78 6.56
CA GLU A 71 -36.32 -23.01 6.95
C GLU A 71 -35.35 -24.11 7.42
N LYS A 72 -34.24 -24.25 6.71
CA LYS A 72 -33.15 -25.18 7.11
C LYS A 72 -32.55 -24.81 8.45
N MET A 73 -32.28 -23.52 8.67
CA MET A 73 -31.80 -23.02 9.98
C MET A 73 -32.82 -23.31 11.09
N GLU A 74 -34.07 -23.07 10.83
CA GLU A 74 -35.14 -23.37 11.81
C GLU A 74 -35.13 -24.85 12.24
N LYS A 75 -34.92 -25.75 11.28
CA LYS A 75 -34.80 -27.20 11.58
C LYS A 75 -33.53 -27.52 12.38
N ILE A 76 -32.39 -26.90 12.04
CA ILE A 76 -31.12 -27.13 12.73
C ILE A 76 -31.16 -26.60 14.17
N THR A 77 -31.68 -25.39 14.36
CA THR A 77 -31.68 -24.70 15.66
C THR A 77 -32.82 -25.07 16.55
N GLY A 78 -33.90 -25.63 16.02
CA GLY A 78 -35.16 -25.87 16.75
C GLY A 78 -35.94 -24.60 17.09
N LYS A 79 -35.53 -23.46 16.54
CA LYS A 79 -36.17 -22.14 16.70
C LYS A 79 -36.81 -21.72 15.39
N LYS A 80 -37.81 -20.87 15.43
CA LYS A 80 -38.53 -20.41 14.26
C LYS A 80 -38.49 -18.89 14.13
N PHE A 81 -38.14 -18.41 12.93
CA PHE A 81 -38.04 -17.00 12.64
C PHE A 81 -39.44 -16.33 12.69
N GLY A 82 -39.57 -15.33 13.57
CA GLY A 82 -40.83 -14.63 13.80
C GLY A 82 -41.84 -15.38 14.68
N ASP A 83 -41.47 -16.48 15.30
CA ASP A 83 -42.35 -17.28 16.13
C ASP A 83 -42.68 -16.61 17.48
N LYS A 84 -43.89 -16.87 17.98
CA LYS A 84 -44.36 -16.40 19.29
C LYS A 84 -44.09 -17.40 20.43
N GLU A 85 -43.56 -18.57 20.10
CA GLU A 85 -43.27 -19.62 21.09
C GLU A 85 -41.76 -19.81 21.30
N ASN A 86 -41.02 -19.96 20.21
CA ASN A 86 -39.54 -20.14 20.26
C ASN A 86 -38.87 -19.39 19.12
N PRO A 87 -38.70 -18.06 19.23
CA PRO A 87 -38.24 -17.24 18.15
C PRO A 87 -36.75 -17.43 17.87
N LEU A 88 -36.43 -17.48 16.57
CA LEU A 88 -35.05 -17.38 16.04
C LEU A 88 -34.72 -15.91 15.80
N LEU A 89 -33.63 -15.44 16.37
CA LEU A 89 -33.06 -14.14 16.06
C LEU A 89 -31.76 -14.32 15.29
N VAL A 90 -31.52 -13.46 14.29
CA VAL A 90 -30.35 -13.58 13.44
C VAL A 90 -29.59 -12.25 13.31
N SER A 91 -28.31 -12.35 12.99
CA SER A 91 -27.49 -11.24 12.53
C SER A 91 -27.35 -11.31 11.01
N VAL A 92 -27.17 -10.16 10.39
CA VAL A 92 -26.80 -10.02 8.98
C VAL A 92 -25.51 -9.24 8.91
N ARG A 93 -24.45 -9.87 8.39
CA ARG A 93 -23.09 -9.31 8.35
C ARG A 93 -22.52 -9.39 6.94
N SER A 94 -21.79 -8.36 6.56
CA SER A 94 -20.99 -8.36 5.33
C SER A 94 -19.82 -9.34 5.44
N GLY A 95 -19.36 -9.85 4.31
CA GLY A 95 -18.22 -10.72 4.21
C GLY A 95 -17.56 -10.61 2.84
N ALA A 96 -16.73 -9.60 2.64
CA ALA A 96 -16.00 -9.46 1.39
C ALA A 96 -14.86 -10.48 1.29
N ARG A 97 -14.43 -10.78 0.08
CA ARG A 97 -13.31 -11.66 -0.21
C ARG A 97 -12.00 -11.18 0.44
N ALA A 98 -11.79 -9.86 0.44
CA ALA A 98 -10.73 -9.20 1.19
C ALA A 98 -11.32 -8.48 2.41
N SER A 99 -10.58 -8.46 3.52
CA SER A 99 -11.02 -7.78 4.74
C SER A 99 -11.08 -6.26 4.53
N MET A 100 -12.22 -5.66 4.84
CA MET A 100 -12.48 -4.22 4.71
C MET A 100 -13.03 -3.67 6.04
N PRO A 101 -12.18 -3.51 7.08
CA PRO A 101 -12.64 -3.15 8.43
C PRO A 101 -13.36 -1.79 8.46
N GLY A 102 -14.55 -1.76 9.06
CA GLY A 102 -15.33 -0.54 9.23
C GLY A 102 -15.95 0.05 7.96
N MET A 103 -15.77 -0.60 6.80
CA MET A 103 -16.27 -0.09 5.52
C MET A 103 -17.67 -0.60 5.19
N MET A 104 -18.08 -1.70 5.80
CA MET A 104 -19.32 -2.40 5.49
C MET A 104 -20.14 -2.71 6.75
N ASP A 105 -21.43 -2.91 6.56
CA ASP A 105 -22.41 -2.88 7.65
C ASP A 105 -22.68 -4.23 8.29
N THR A 106 -23.13 -4.18 9.54
CA THR A 106 -23.59 -5.32 10.36
C THR A 106 -24.91 -4.94 11.02
N ILE A 107 -25.89 -5.82 10.98
CA ILE A 107 -27.19 -5.66 11.64
C ILE A 107 -27.42 -6.84 12.57
N LEU A 108 -27.70 -6.56 13.85
CA LEU A 108 -27.93 -7.57 14.87
C LEU A 108 -29.41 -7.64 15.26
N ASN A 109 -29.81 -8.74 15.88
CA ASN A 109 -31.11 -8.92 16.49
C ASN A 109 -32.32 -8.88 15.53
N LEU A 110 -32.11 -9.24 14.26
CA LEU A 110 -33.21 -9.34 13.29
C LEU A 110 -34.22 -10.41 13.70
N GLY A 111 -35.48 -10.08 13.54
CA GLY A 111 -36.61 -10.90 13.97
C GLY A 111 -37.35 -10.34 15.19
N LEU A 112 -36.78 -9.32 15.85
CA LEU A 112 -37.44 -8.65 16.99
C LEU A 112 -38.60 -7.75 16.55
N ASN A 113 -39.67 -7.86 17.27
CA ASN A 113 -40.81 -6.95 17.24
C ASN A 113 -41.45 -6.95 18.63
N GLU A 114 -42.53 -6.24 18.83
CA GLU A 114 -43.17 -6.10 20.12
C GLU A 114 -43.63 -7.47 20.72
N ASP A 115 -44.13 -8.36 19.88
CA ASP A 115 -44.55 -9.71 20.33
C ASP A 115 -43.34 -10.57 20.73
N VAL A 116 -42.28 -10.58 19.87
CA VAL A 116 -41.11 -11.42 20.09
C VAL A 116 -40.31 -10.99 21.32
N VAL A 117 -40.19 -9.69 21.57
CA VAL A 117 -39.43 -9.17 22.73
C VAL A 117 -40.11 -9.60 24.05
N GLU A 118 -41.43 -9.62 24.12
CA GLU A 118 -42.15 -10.10 25.29
C GLU A 118 -41.96 -11.63 25.49
N VAL A 119 -41.91 -12.37 24.41
CA VAL A 119 -41.67 -13.84 24.45
C VAL A 119 -40.26 -14.16 24.98
N ILE A 120 -39.22 -13.49 24.43
CA ILE A 120 -37.84 -13.74 24.89
C ILE A 120 -37.62 -13.22 26.30
N SER A 121 -38.29 -12.17 26.68
CA SER A 121 -38.31 -11.65 28.05
C SER A 121 -38.85 -12.68 29.02
N ALA A 122 -39.99 -13.27 28.72
CA ALA A 122 -40.65 -14.30 29.57
C ALA A 122 -39.82 -15.59 29.62
N LYS A 123 -39.34 -16.09 28.49
CA LYS A 123 -38.57 -17.32 28.42
C LYS A 123 -37.20 -17.24 29.11
N SER A 124 -36.50 -16.12 28.97
CA SER A 124 -35.20 -15.94 29.59
C SER A 124 -35.25 -15.60 31.08
N GLY A 125 -36.42 -15.11 31.55
CA GLY A 125 -36.53 -14.54 32.88
C GLY A 125 -35.69 -13.27 33.05
N ASN A 126 -35.26 -12.67 31.95
CA ASN A 126 -34.40 -11.47 31.92
C ASN A 126 -34.99 -10.37 31.01
N PRO A 127 -36.00 -9.65 31.53
CA PRO A 127 -36.65 -8.57 30.77
C PRO A 127 -35.67 -7.47 30.32
N ARG A 128 -34.69 -7.16 31.16
CA ARG A 128 -33.70 -6.11 30.84
C ARG A 128 -32.93 -6.48 29.59
N TRP A 129 -32.42 -7.69 29.50
CA TRP A 129 -31.72 -8.19 28.33
C TRP A 129 -32.60 -8.12 27.08
N ALA A 130 -33.83 -8.56 27.14
CA ALA A 130 -34.74 -8.59 26.00
C ALA A 130 -35.00 -7.17 25.46
N TRP A 131 -35.28 -6.22 26.33
CA TRP A 131 -35.52 -4.82 25.92
C TRP A 131 -34.25 -4.10 25.51
N ASP A 132 -33.09 -4.43 26.05
CA ASP A 132 -31.79 -3.96 25.56
C ASP A 132 -31.54 -4.42 24.13
N CYS A 133 -31.78 -5.68 23.80
CA CYS A 133 -31.69 -6.20 22.44
C CYS A 133 -32.61 -5.48 21.48
N TYR A 134 -33.86 -5.20 21.90
CA TYR A 134 -34.83 -4.54 21.05
C TYR A 134 -34.48 -3.09 20.76
N ARG A 135 -34.07 -2.31 21.78
CA ARG A 135 -33.66 -0.93 21.58
C ARG A 135 -32.43 -0.84 20.67
N ARG A 136 -31.45 -1.73 20.85
CA ARG A 136 -30.24 -1.84 20.00
C ARG A 136 -30.61 -2.16 18.56
N PHE A 137 -31.54 -3.05 18.37
CA PHE A 137 -32.01 -3.41 17.03
C PHE A 137 -32.69 -2.23 16.32
N ILE A 138 -33.55 -1.51 16.99
CA ILE A 138 -34.24 -0.33 16.42
C ILE A 138 -33.21 0.72 16.02
N GLN A 139 -32.24 1.02 16.88
CA GLN A 139 -31.20 2.00 16.61
C GLN A 139 -30.35 1.57 15.41
N MET A 140 -29.86 0.35 15.42
CA MET A 140 -28.96 -0.17 14.39
C MET A 140 -29.67 -0.30 13.03
N PHE A 141 -30.91 -0.80 13.02
CA PHE A 141 -31.72 -0.87 11.81
C PHE A 141 -32.00 0.52 11.23
N SER A 142 -32.31 1.46 12.07
CA SER A 142 -32.58 2.85 11.66
C SER A 142 -31.32 3.52 11.07
N ASP A 143 -30.19 3.35 11.73
CA ASP A 143 -28.91 3.96 11.31
C ASP A 143 -28.38 3.28 10.03
N VAL A 144 -28.26 1.96 10.04
CA VAL A 144 -27.59 1.21 8.98
C VAL A 144 -28.49 0.94 7.79
N VAL A 145 -29.71 0.48 8.03
CA VAL A 145 -30.62 0.06 6.94
C VAL A 145 -31.34 1.26 6.32
N MET A 146 -31.82 2.16 7.17
CA MET A 146 -32.64 3.29 6.76
C MET A 146 -31.90 4.63 6.69
N GLU A 147 -30.62 4.64 7.02
CA GLU A 147 -29.73 5.81 6.93
C GLU A 147 -30.21 7.03 7.73
N VAL A 148 -30.90 6.80 8.83
CA VAL A 148 -31.43 7.89 9.71
C VAL A 148 -30.32 8.58 10.51
N GLY A 149 -29.23 7.89 10.81
CA GLY A 149 -28.14 8.43 11.61
C GLY A 149 -28.34 8.19 13.11
N LYS A 150 -27.34 7.56 13.73
CA LYS A 150 -27.36 7.16 15.15
C LYS A 150 -27.47 8.32 16.13
N LYS A 151 -27.06 9.52 15.76
CA LYS A 151 -27.06 10.70 16.63
C LYS A 151 -28.42 11.01 17.25
N TYR A 152 -29.51 10.75 16.54
CA TYR A 152 -30.86 10.97 17.03
C TYR A 152 -31.22 10.04 18.18
N PHE A 153 -30.75 8.82 18.11
CA PHE A 153 -30.97 7.77 19.11
C PHE A 153 -30.02 7.90 20.29
N GLU A 154 -28.78 8.22 20.07
CA GLU A 154 -27.79 8.50 21.12
C GLU A 154 -28.24 9.63 22.03
N LYS A 155 -28.82 10.68 21.44
CA LYS A 155 -29.42 11.79 22.17
C LYS A 155 -30.53 11.31 23.12
N LEU A 156 -31.41 10.41 22.66
CA LEU A 156 -32.49 9.87 23.49
C LEU A 156 -31.95 9.02 24.65
N ILE A 157 -30.89 8.23 24.39
CA ILE A 157 -30.21 7.44 25.43
C ILE A 157 -29.63 8.35 26.49
N ASP A 158 -28.92 9.39 26.09
CA ASP A 158 -28.29 10.34 27.00
C ASP A 158 -29.34 11.09 27.85
N GLN A 159 -30.47 11.51 27.25
CA GLN A 159 -31.58 12.12 27.96
C GLN A 159 -32.22 11.17 28.98
N MET A 160 -32.32 9.87 28.64
CA MET A 160 -32.84 8.86 29.55
C MET A 160 -31.87 8.64 30.73
N LYS A 161 -30.59 8.53 30.50
CA LYS A 161 -29.56 8.41 31.54
C LYS A 161 -29.60 9.58 32.49
N GLU A 162 -29.73 10.79 31.96
CA GLU A 162 -29.81 12.02 32.74
C GLU A 162 -31.07 12.04 33.62
N ARG A 163 -32.25 11.70 33.05
CA ARG A 163 -33.51 11.61 33.81
C ARG A 163 -33.47 10.58 34.96
N LYS A 164 -32.72 9.47 34.74
CA LYS A 164 -32.63 8.38 35.72
C LYS A 164 -31.43 8.50 36.65
N GLY A 165 -30.54 9.45 36.40
CA GLY A 165 -29.33 9.67 37.22
C GLY A 165 -28.29 8.58 37.12
N VAL A 166 -28.17 7.91 35.97
CA VAL A 166 -27.18 6.83 35.70
C VAL A 166 -26.15 7.27 34.68
N VAL A 167 -24.98 6.64 34.71
CA VAL A 167 -23.84 6.96 33.82
C VAL A 167 -23.75 5.97 32.65
N TYR A 168 -23.99 4.70 32.89
CA TYR A 168 -23.81 3.63 31.89
C TYR A 168 -25.16 3.04 31.45
N ASP A 169 -25.19 2.57 30.20
CA ASP A 169 -26.37 1.90 29.63
C ASP A 169 -26.79 0.67 30.48
N VAL A 170 -25.80 -0.05 31.02
CA VAL A 170 -26.02 -1.24 31.85
C VAL A 170 -26.78 -0.94 33.16
N ASP A 171 -26.81 0.30 33.58
CA ASP A 171 -27.51 0.74 34.81
C ASP A 171 -28.98 1.06 34.57
N LEU A 172 -29.43 1.10 33.31
CA LEU A 172 -30.85 1.29 32.98
C LEU A 172 -31.64 0.01 33.30
N THR A 173 -32.82 0.21 33.85
CA THR A 173 -33.74 -0.91 34.18
C THR A 173 -34.44 -1.44 32.93
N ALA A 174 -35.09 -2.60 33.07
CA ALA A 174 -35.94 -3.15 32.01
C ALA A 174 -37.06 -2.18 31.58
N ASP A 175 -37.70 -1.52 32.55
CA ASP A 175 -38.76 -0.53 32.26
C ASP A 175 -38.21 0.68 31.54
N ASP A 176 -37.01 1.18 31.94
CA ASP A 176 -36.32 2.27 31.28
C ASP A 176 -36.02 1.92 29.80
N LEU A 177 -35.50 0.71 29.54
CA LEU A 177 -35.19 0.24 28.19
C LEU A 177 -36.45 0.02 27.33
N LYS A 178 -37.54 -0.42 27.94
CA LYS A 178 -38.83 -0.50 27.26
C LYS A 178 -39.33 0.85 26.80
N GLU A 179 -39.29 1.83 27.70
CA GLU A 179 -39.65 3.23 27.40
C GLU A 179 -38.78 3.76 26.30
N LEU A 180 -37.45 3.55 26.37
CA LEU A 180 -36.49 3.98 25.38
C LEU A 180 -36.75 3.34 24.01
N ALA A 181 -37.09 2.05 23.96
CA ALA A 181 -37.44 1.38 22.71
C ALA A 181 -38.65 2.03 22.02
N TYR A 182 -39.68 2.40 22.79
CA TYR A 182 -40.82 3.13 22.22
C TYR A 182 -40.46 4.54 21.78
N GLU A 183 -39.57 5.24 22.48
CA GLU A 183 -39.04 6.54 22.05
C GLU A 183 -38.26 6.40 20.74
N PHE A 184 -37.49 5.34 20.56
CA PHE A 184 -36.78 5.04 19.34
C PHE A 184 -37.72 4.76 18.17
N LYS A 185 -38.78 4.01 18.38
CA LYS A 185 -39.80 3.74 17.35
C LYS A 185 -40.50 5.04 16.92
N GLN A 186 -40.76 5.92 17.85
CA GLN A 186 -41.32 7.23 17.56
C GLN A 186 -40.34 8.12 16.77
N GLU A 187 -39.08 8.10 17.13
CA GLU A 187 -38.06 8.83 16.38
C GLU A 187 -37.90 8.30 14.96
N TYR A 188 -37.94 6.98 14.77
CA TYR A 188 -37.98 6.37 13.45
C TYR A 188 -39.12 6.91 12.61
N LYS A 189 -40.33 6.96 13.18
CA LYS A 189 -41.51 7.52 12.53
C LYS A 189 -41.39 9.02 12.25
N ASN A 190 -40.80 9.77 13.17
CA ASN A 190 -40.58 11.22 12.99
C ASN A 190 -39.63 11.48 11.82
N GLN A 191 -38.59 10.67 11.66
CA GLN A 191 -37.59 10.84 10.61
C GLN A 191 -38.06 10.32 9.24
N LEU A 192 -38.84 9.24 9.19
CA LEU A 192 -39.17 8.54 7.95
C LEU A 192 -40.67 8.62 7.56
N GLY A 193 -41.53 9.07 8.45
CA GLY A 193 -42.95 9.20 8.19
C GLY A 193 -43.72 7.87 8.11
N LYS A 194 -43.11 6.78 8.56
CA LYS A 194 -43.68 5.43 8.57
C LYS A 194 -43.32 4.66 9.84
N ASP A 195 -44.09 3.66 10.20
CA ASP A 195 -43.85 2.85 11.37
C ASP A 195 -42.63 1.92 11.17
N PHE A 196 -41.95 1.60 12.27
CA PHE A 196 -40.86 0.62 12.29
C PHE A 196 -41.40 -0.76 11.84
N PRO A 197 -40.70 -1.48 10.92
CA PRO A 197 -41.19 -2.75 10.39
C PRO A 197 -41.24 -3.84 11.47
N ASN A 198 -42.40 -4.47 11.61
CA ASN A 198 -42.64 -5.56 12.57
C ASN A 198 -42.52 -6.96 11.93
N ASP A 199 -42.59 -7.05 10.60
CA ASP A 199 -42.44 -8.33 9.90
C ASP A 199 -40.96 -8.74 9.84
N PRO A 200 -40.58 -9.87 10.48
CA PRO A 200 -39.20 -10.36 10.45
C PRO A 200 -38.65 -10.60 9.04
N LYS A 201 -39.50 -11.04 8.12
CA LYS A 201 -39.10 -11.27 6.73
C LYS A 201 -38.76 -9.95 6.02
N GLU A 202 -39.55 -8.91 6.21
CA GLU A 202 -39.28 -7.57 5.68
C GLU A 202 -37.98 -7.02 6.26
N GLN A 203 -37.76 -7.14 7.56
CA GLN A 203 -36.54 -6.73 8.25
C GLN A 203 -35.32 -7.44 7.64
N LEU A 204 -35.38 -8.74 7.42
CA LEU A 204 -34.31 -9.54 6.85
C LEU A 204 -33.91 -9.08 5.44
N PHE A 205 -34.87 -8.93 4.53
CA PHE A 205 -34.56 -8.52 3.16
C PHE A 205 -34.08 -7.09 3.07
N GLU A 206 -34.59 -6.16 3.86
CA GLU A 206 -34.08 -4.80 3.91
C GLU A 206 -32.64 -4.75 4.46
N ALA A 207 -32.32 -5.57 5.47
CA ALA A 207 -30.96 -5.69 5.99
C ALA A 207 -29.99 -6.26 4.95
N ILE A 208 -30.38 -7.30 4.21
CA ILE A 208 -29.55 -7.89 3.15
C ILE A 208 -29.30 -6.87 2.04
N LYS A 209 -30.32 -6.14 1.63
CA LYS A 209 -30.16 -5.03 0.64
C LYS A 209 -29.20 -3.96 1.15
N ALA A 210 -29.27 -3.60 2.42
CA ALA A 210 -28.38 -2.62 3.03
C ALA A 210 -26.92 -3.05 2.96
N VAL A 211 -26.63 -4.33 3.25
CA VAL A 211 -25.28 -4.88 3.14
C VAL A 211 -24.80 -4.86 1.68
N PHE A 212 -25.63 -5.24 0.74
CA PHE A 212 -25.26 -5.14 -0.69
C PHE A 212 -24.99 -3.70 -1.11
N ARG A 213 -25.82 -2.74 -0.68
CA ARG A 213 -25.60 -1.31 -0.96
C ARG A 213 -24.29 -0.79 -0.37
N SER A 214 -23.88 -1.29 0.79
CA SER A 214 -22.65 -0.84 1.45
C SER A 214 -21.40 -1.15 0.64
N TRP A 215 -21.45 -2.14 -0.27
CA TRP A 215 -20.36 -2.43 -1.20
C TRP A 215 -20.03 -1.23 -2.11
N ASP A 216 -21.01 -0.44 -2.48
CA ASP A 216 -20.87 0.71 -3.37
C ASP A 216 -20.93 2.06 -2.63
N ASN A 217 -20.75 2.10 -1.32
CA ASN A 217 -20.70 3.36 -0.60
C ASN A 217 -19.36 4.09 -0.82
N PRO A 218 -19.29 5.43 -0.66
CA PRO A 218 -18.08 6.20 -0.94
C PRO A 218 -16.84 5.73 -0.17
N ARG A 219 -16.98 5.37 1.10
CA ARG A 219 -15.87 4.88 1.92
C ARG A 219 -15.33 3.55 1.42
N ALA A 220 -16.23 2.63 1.08
CA ALA A 220 -15.86 1.32 0.53
C ALA A 220 -15.18 1.47 -0.84
N ASN A 221 -15.66 2.37 -1.68
CA ASN A 221 -15.06 2.64 -2.98
C ASN A 221 -13.61 3.15 -2.85
N ILE A 222 -13.38 4.11 -1.96
CA ILE A 222 -12.03 4.63 -1.68
C ILE A 222 -11.13 3.52 -1.15
N TYR A 223 -11.59 2.77 -0.16
CA TYR A 223 -10.81 1.68 0.42
C TYR A 223 -10.40 0.63 -0.62
N ARG A 224 -11.35 0.26 -1.50
CA ARG A 224 -11.03 -0.70 -2.57
C ARG A 224 -9.99 -0.18 -3.54
N MET A 225 -10.05 1.08 -3.92
CA MET A 225 -9.05 1.71 -4.78
C MET A 225 -7.65 1.68 -4.12
N ASP A 226 -7.58 2.04 -2.85
CA ASP A 226 -6.33 2.09 -2.10
C ASP A 226 -5.70 0.71 -1.88
N HIS A 227 -6.51 -0.35 -1.92
CA HIS A 227 -6.07 -1.72 -1.63
C HIS A 227 -6.16 -2.67 -2.84
N ASP A 228 -6.33 -2.12 -4.05
CA ASP A 228 -6.42 -2.89 -5.30
C ASP A 228 -7.48 -4.02 -5.26
N ILE A 229 -8.64 -3.74 -4.65
CA ILE A 229 -9.75 -4.69 -4.58
C ILE A 229 -10.74 -4.41 -5.72
N PRO A 230 -10.89 -5.34 -6.69
CA PRO A 230 -11.80 -5.13 -7.82
C PRO A 230 -13.27 -4.99 -7.39
N TYR A 231 -13.96 -4.05 -7.99
CA TYR A 231 -15.41 -3.86 -7.76
C TYR A 231 -16.21 -5.12 -8.09
N SER A 232 -15.80 -5.86 -9.12
CA SER A 232 -16.45 -7.09 -9.58
C SER A 232 -16.49 -8.22 -8.56
N TRP A 233 -15.65 -8.15 -7.50
CA TRP A 233 -15.65 -9.19 -6.48
C TRP A 233 -16.95 -9.23 -5.66
N GLY A 234 -17.58 -8.09 -5.42
CA GLY A 234 -18.77 -8.01 -4.58
C GLY A 234 -18.51 -8.38 -3.12
N THR A 235 -19.58 -8.41 -2.33
CA THR A 235 -19.58 -8.89 -0.95
C THR A 235 -20.53 -10.06 -0.77
N ALA A 236 -20.17 -11.02 0.07
CA ALA A 236 -21.09 -12.00 0.58
C ALA A 236 -21.86 -11.41 1.77
N VAL A 237 -22.97 -12.05 2.13
CA VAL A 237 -23.78 -11.70 3.28
C VAL A 237 -23.96 -12.94 4.14
N ASN A 238 -23.58 -12.86 5.42
CA ASN A 238 -23.74 -13.94 6.37
C ASN A 238 -24.98 -13.70 7.23
N VAL A 239 -25.91 -14.62 7.20
CA VAL A 239 -27.09 -14.65 8.06
C VAL A 239 -26.87 -15.75 9.11
N GLN A 240 -26.77 -15.35 10.37
CA GLN A 240 -26.30 -16.23 11.44
C GLN A 240 -27.19 -16.09 12.67
N MET A 241 -27.47 -17.22 13.33
CA MET A 241 -28.17 -17.23 14.61
C MET A 241 -27.41 -16.34 15.62
N MET A 242 -28.14 -15.54 16.36
CA MET A 242 -27.57 -14.72 17.43
C MET A 242 -27.05 -15.56 18.58
N ALA A 243 -25.91 -15.20 19.12
CA ALA A 243 -25.40 -15.61 20.42
C ALA A 243 -25.25 -14.33 21.28
N PHE A 244 -25.76 -14.37 22.50
CA PHE A 244 -25.93 -13.18 23.32
C PHE A 244 -24.92 -13.10 24.47
N GLY A 245 -23.95 -12.20 24.36
CA GLY A 245 -22.99 -11.90 25.41
C GLY A 245 -23.52 -10.99 26.51
N ASN A 246 -24.77 -10.50 26.39
CA ASN A 246 -25.39 -9.55 27.30
C ASN A 246 -26.54 -10.14 28.13
N MET A 247 -26.53 -11.46 28.35
CA MET A 247 -27.54 -12.15 29.15
C MET A 247 -27.26 -12.15 30.65
N GLY A 248 -26.36 -11.35 31.16
CA GLY A 248 -26.00 -11.26 32.56
C GLY A 248 -24.52 -11.60 32.83
N GLU A 249 -24.21 -11.87 34.09
CA GLU A 249 -22.85 -12.05 34.57
C GLU A 249 -22.20 -13.39 34.18
N THR A 250 -22.97 -14.32 33.60
CA THR A 250 -22.45 -15.58 33.03
C THR A 250 -22.22 -15.51 31.52
N SER A 251 -22.37 -14.34 30.97
CA SER A 251 -22.22 -14.05 29.52
C SER A 251 -21.19 -12.99 29.29
N GLY A 252 -20.65 -12.94 28.10
CA GLY A 252 -19.64 -11.95 27.71
C GLY A 252 -19.27 -12.08 26.25
N THR A 253 -18.36 -11.21 25.83
CA THR A 253 -17.83 -11.17 24.46
C THR A 253 -16.40 -10.72 24.46
N GLY A 254 -15.64 -11.09 23.45
CA GLY A 254 -14.26 -10.67 23.35
C GLY A 254 -13.61 -10.92 21.99
N VAL A 255 -12.41 -10.43 21.89
CA VAL A 255 -11.52 -10.61 20.75
C VAL A 255 -10.16 -11.08 21.24
N ALA A 256 -9.51 -11.93 20.47
CA ALA A 256 -8.21 -12.46 20.84
C ALA A 256 -7.35 -12.77 19.62
N PHE A 257 -6.03 -12.73 19.85
CA PHE A 257 -5.00 -13.12 18.89
C PHE A 257 -4.18 -14.26 19.49
N THR A 258 -3.80 -15.23 18.69
CA THR A 258 -2.91 -16.32 19.13
C THR A 258 -1.47 -15.86 19.33
N ARG A 259 -1.09 -14.76 18.69
CA ARG A 259 0.23 -14.11 18.86
C ARG A 259 0.05 -12.59 18.89
N ASN A 260 1.01 -11.89 19.46
CA ASN A 260 0.94 -10.44 19.53
C ASN A 260 0.98 -9.82 18.13
N PRO A 261 -0.05 -9.11 17.66
CA PRO A 261 -0.10 -8.53 16.31
C PRO A 261 0.87 -7.36 16.12
N ALA A 262 1.38 -6.77 17.18
CA ALA A 262 2.35 -5.68 17.12
C ALA A 262 3.79 -6.18 17.13
N THR A 263 4.11 -7.19 17.94
CA THR A 263 5.49 -7.66 18.17
C THR A 263 5.78 -9.05 17.61
N GLY A 264 4.76 -9.85 17.36
CA GLY A 264 4.88 -11.24 16.92
C GLY A 264 5.16 -12.25 18.03
N GLU A 265 5.23 -11.83 19.31
CA GLU A 265 5.44 -12.75 20.42
C GLU A 265 4.34 -13.78 20.50
N LYS A 266 4.74 -15.05 20.75
CA LYS A 266 3.81 -16.14 20.92
C LYS A 266 3.07 -16.02 22.25
N GLY A 267 1.78 -16.22 22.23
CA GLY A 267 0.91 -16.20 23.40
C GLY A 267 -0.43 -15.54 23.10
N LEU A 268 -1.47 -16.05 23.77
CA LEU A 268 -2.81 -15.52 23.61
C LEU A 268 -2.89 -14.10 24.15
N MET A 269 -3.33 -13.18 23.31
CA MET A 269 -3.50 -11.76 23.62
C MET A 269 -4.90 -11.32 23.23
N GLY A 270 -5.57 -10.58 24.06
CA GLY A 270 -6.90 -10.10 23.74
C GLY A 270 -7.61 -9.44 24.90
N GLU A 271 -8.84 -9.09 24.65
CA GLU A 271 -9.71 -8.36 25.58
C GLU A 271 -11.11 -8.97 25.58
N PHE A 272 -11.78 -8.89 26.71
CA PHE A 272 -13.16 -9.30 26.82
C PHE A 272 -13.95 -8.43 27.78
N LEU A 273 -15.26 -8.43 27.64
CA LEU A 273 -16.23 -7.80 28.53
C LEU A 273 -17.27 -8.79 28.98
N MET A 274 -17.57 -8.77 30.27
CA MET A 274 -18.71 -9.50 30.79
C MET A 274 -20.00 -8.71 30.55
N ASN A 275 -21.11 -9.42 30.36
CA ASN A 275 -22.42 -8.84 30.15
C ASN A 275 -22.41 -7.73 29.08
N ALA A 276 -21.94 -8.06 27.87
CA ALA A 276 -21.74 -7.13 26.77
C ALA A 276 -21.93 -7.82 25.41
N GLN A 277 -22.24 -7.03 24.40
CA GLN A 277 -22.18 -7.44 22.99
C GLN A 277 -20.87 -6.96 22.33
N GLY A 278 -20.53 -7.53 21.18
CA GLY A 278 -19.27 -7.23 20.46
C GLY A 278 -19.02 -5.75 20.21
N GLU A 279 -20.08 -5.00 19.93
CA GLU A 279 -20.02 -3.54 19.73
C GLU A 279 -19.54 -2.77 20.97
N ASP A 280 -19.82 -3.27 22.16
CA ASP A 280 -19.44 -2.63 23.41
C ASP A 280 -17.92 -2.68 23.66
N VAL A 281 -17.26 -3.72 23.15
CA VAL A 281 -15.78 -3.84 23.23
C VAL A 281 -15.10 -2.75 22.42
N VAL A 282 -15.66 -2.44 21.26
CA VAL A 282 -15.11 -1.46 20.30
C VAL A 282 -15.49 -0.02 20.68
N ALA A 283 -16.68 0.17 21.24
CA ALA A 283 -17.21 1.50 21.55
C ALA A 283 -16.45 2.27 22.65
N GLY A 284 -15.67 1.56 23.46
CA GLY A 284 -14.83 2.18 24.50
C GLY A 284 -15.61 2.77 25.69
N VAL A 285 -16.91 2.50 25.82
CA VAL A 285 -17.77 3.00 26.90
C VAL A 285 -17.41 2.33 28.23
N ARG A 286 -17.03 1.07 28.17
CA ARG A 286 -16.56 0.26 29.31
C ARG A 286 -15.12 -0.19 29.03
N THR A 287 -14.28 -0.24 30.07
CA THR A 287 -12.91 -0.72 29.93
C THR A 287 -12.86 -2.24 29.82
N PRO A 288 -12.41 -2.81 28.70
CA PRO A 288 -12.26 -4.25 28.57
C PRO A 288 -11.18 -4.82 29.53
N MET A 289 -11.37 -6.07 29.92
CA MET A 289 -10.39 -6.81 30.71
C MET A 289 -9.43 -7.59 29.80
N PRO A 290 -8.16 -7.77 30.19
CA PRO A 290 -7.25 -8.66 29.47
C PRO A 290 -7.80 -10.09 29.43
N ILE A 291 -7.61 -10.79 28.32
CA ILE A 291 -8.13 -12.14 28.12
C ILE A 291 -7.66 -13.13 29.21
N SER A 292 -6.49 -12.90 29.81
CA SER A 292 -5.96 -13.70 30.91
C SER A 292 -6.85 -13.71 32.17
N LYS A 293 -7.63 -12.65 32.36
CA LYS A 293 -8.60 -12.57 33.48
C LYS A 293 -9.76 -13.55 33.32
N MET A 294 -10.06 -14.01 32.12
CA MET A 294 -11.09 -15.01 31.88
C MET A 294 -10.74 -16.35 32.57
N ALA A 295 -9.47 -16.66 32.73
CA ALA A 295 -8.99 -17.83 33.45
C ALA A 295 -9.40 -17.81 34.94
N GLU A 296 -9.53 -16.63 35.53
CA GLU A 296 -9.96 -16.46 36.94
C GLU A 296 -11.50 -16.48 37.06
N ILE A 297 -12.20 -15.90 36.06
CA ILE A 297 -13.66 -15.72 36.09
C ILE A 297 -14.41 -17.00 35.65
N MET A 298 -13.96 -17.60 34.54
CA MET A 298 -14.53 -18.79 33.91
C MET A 298 -13.43 -19.76 33.46
N PRO A 299 -12.74 -20.45 34.36
CA PRO A 299 -11.60 -21.29 34.00
C PRO A 299 -11.91 -22.40 32.99
N ASP A 300 -13.09 -23.00 33.09
CA ASP A 300 -13.57 -24.03 32.17
C ASP A 300 -13.75 -23.49 30.72
N VAL A 301 -14.37 -22.34 30.59
CA VAL A 301 -14.57 -21.66 29.30
C VAL A 301 -13.24 -21.18 28.72
N TYR A 302 -12.36 -20.67 29.57
CA TYR A 302 -11.02 -20.25 29.16
C TYR A 302 -10.19 -21.41 28.60
N ASP A 303 -10.21 -22.57 29.27
CA ASP A 303 -9.50 -23.77 28.82
C ASP A 303 -10.06 -24.27 27.47
N GLN A 304 -11.36 -24.26 27.30
CA GLN A 304 -12.00 -24.58 26.02
C GLN A 304 -11.57 -23.64 24.92
N PHE A 305 -11.53 -22.36 25.24
CA PHE A 305 -11.08 -21.31 24.29
C PHE A 305 -9.62 -21.47 23.87
N LEU A 306 -8.72 -21.76 24.82
CA LEU A 306 -7.31 -22.05 24.53
C LEU A 306 -7.15 -23.24 23.59
N GLU A 307 -7.90 -24.31 23.83
CA GLU A 307 -7.87 -25.50 22.97
C GLU A 307 -8.32 -25.15 21.53
N ILE A 308 -9.39 -24.37 21.39
CA ILE A 308 -9.88 -23.90 20.09
C ILE A 308 -8.84 -23.02 19.40
N CYS A 309 -8.21 -22.10 20.12
CA CYS A 309 -7.16 -21.22 19.58
C CYS A 309 -5.99 -22.02 19.03
N ASN A 310 -5.51 -23.00 19.76
CA ASN A 310 -4.42 -23.87 19.33
C ASN A 310 -4.82 -24.70 18.10
N LYS A 311 -6.04 -25.21 18.08
CA LYS A 311 -6.58 -25.97 16.95
C LYS A 311 -6.68 -25.12 15.68
N LEU A 312 -7.16 -23.89 15.80
CA LEU A 312 -7.28 -22.95 14.68
C LEU A 312 -5.91 -22.53 14.15
N GLU A 313 -4.97 -22.17 15.01
CA GLU A 313 -3.62 -21.79 14.58
C GLU A 313 -2.94 -22.96 13.85
N SER A 314 -3.03 -24.16 14.36
CA SER A 314 -2.45 -25.36 13.74
C SER A 314 -3.14 -25.71 12.42
N HIS A 315 -4.47 -25.55 12.34
CA HIS A 315 -5.24 -25.85 11.14
C HIS A 315 -4.95 -24.88 10.00
N TYR A 316 -4.97 -23.58 10.29
CA TYR A 316 -4.68 -22.55 9.30
C TYR A 316 -3.18 -22.32 9.07
N ARG A 317 -2.35 -22.87 9.96
CA ARG A 317 -0.88 -22.75 9.88
C ARG A 317 -0.41 -21.30 9.87
N ASP A 318 -1.12 -20.47 10.60
CA ASP A 318 -0.84 -19.05 10.77
C ASP A 318 -1.50 -18.53 12.04
N MET A 319 -1.01 -17.39 12.58
CA MET A 319 -1.65 -16.75 13.71
C MET A 319 -3.10 -16.38 13.39
N GLN A 320 -3.94 -16.48 14.39
CA GLN A 320 -5.38 -16.23 14.24
C GLN A 320 -5.83 -15.02 15.04
N ASP A 321 -6.72 -14.26 14.44
CA ASP A 321 -7.53 -13.21 15.04
C ASP A 321 -8.95 -13.75 15.15
N MET A 322 -9.47 -13.79 16.38
CA MET A 322 -10.73 -14.48 16.68
C MET A 322 -11.69 -13.58 17.44
N GLU A 323 -12.95 -13.70 17.10
CA GLU A 323 -14.05 -13.10 17.86
C GLU A 323 -14.87 -14.22 18.49
N PHE A 324 -15.25 -14.05 19.76
CA PHE A 324 -16.04 -15.02 20.47
C PHE A 324 -17.11 -14.36 21.33
N THR A 325 -18.13 -15.12 21.65
CA THR A 325 -19.20 -14.73 22.60
C THR A 325 -19.48 -15.88 23.54
N ILE A 326 -19.72 -15.57 24.79
CA ILE A 326 -20.14 -16.52 25.82
C ILE A 326 -21.59 -16.20 26.16
N GLU A 327 -22.48 -17.12 25.88
CA GLU A 327 -23.90 -17.03 26.23
C GLU A 327 -24.22 -18.00 27.36
N ASP A 328 -24.48 -17.46 28.54
CA ASP A 328 -24.77 -18.28 29.71
C ASP A 328 -23.80 -19.47 29.88
N ARG A 329 -22.51 -19.18 30.00
CA ARG A 329 -21.36 -20.09 30.11
C ARG A 329 -21.09 -20.98 28.87
N HIS A 330 -21.81 -20.79 27.78
CA HIS A 330 -21.58 -21.51 26.52
C HIS A 330 -20.75 -20.66 25.58
N LEU A 331 -19.56 -21.15 25.18
CA LEU A 331 -18.68 -20.48 24.28
C LEU A 331 -19.13 -20.68 22.82
N TYR A 332 -19.16 -19.59 22.06
CA TYR A 332 -19.37 -19.58 20.61
C TYR A 332 -18.28 -18.81 19.91
N MET A 333 -17.77 -19.40 18.83
CA MET A 333 -16.82 -18.72 17.93
C MET A 333 -17.60 -17.98 16.85
N LEU A 334 -17.41 -16.68 16.74
CA LEU A 334 -18.11 -15.82 15.76
C LEU A 334 -17.31 -15.57 14.51
N GLN A 335 -15.99 -15.52 14.63
CA GLN A 335 -15.08 -15.26 13.52
C GLN A 335 -13.70 -15.77 13.85
N THR A 336 -13.01 -16.26 12.82
CA THR A 336 -11.56 -16.45 12.80
C THR A 336 -11.03 -15.96 11.45
N ARG A 337 -9.83 -15.42 11.48
CA ARG A 337 -9.09 -15.04 10.27
C ARG A 337 -7.61 -15.06 10.56
N ASN A 338 -6.81 -15.15 9.51
CA ASN A 338 -5.38 -14.88 9.62
C ASN A 338 -5.21 -13.44 10.12
N GLY A 339 -4.52 -13.27 11.23
CA GLY A 339 -4.50 -12.00 11.94
C GLY A 339 -3.79 -10.89 11.16
N LYS A 340 -4.41 -9.73 11.11
CA LYS A 340 -3.71 -8.51 10.68
C LYS A 340 -2.63 -8.19 11.71
N ARG A 341 -1.46 -7.82 11.21
CA ARG A 341 -0.26 -7.65 12.02
C ARG A 341 0.65 -6.57 11.43
N THR A 342 1.51 -6.03 12.24
CA THR A 342 2.57 -5.14 11.75
C THR A 342 3.56 -5.92 10.87
N ALA A 343 4.31 -5.21 10.04
CA ALA A 343 5.35 -5.83 9.22
C ALA A 343 6.40 -6.54 10.07
N ALA A 344 6.82 -5.96 11.18
CA ALA A 344 7.75 -6.57 12.12
C ALA A 344 7.21 -7.86 12.73
N ALA A 345 5.95 -7.85 13.14
CA ALA A 345 5.27 -9.04 13.67
C ALA A 345 5.15 -10.13 12.60
N ALA A 346 4.79 -9.77 11.37
CA ALA A 346 4.66 -10.72 10.26
C ALA A 346 5.97 -11.48 10.01
N ILE A 347 7.08 -10.78 10.00
CA ILE A 347 8.41 -11.37 9.81
C ILE A 347 8.78 -12.30 10.95
N ARG A 348 8.59 -11.87 12.20
CA ARG A 348 8.87 -12.69 13.36
C ARG A 348 8.02 -13.94 13.41
N ILE A 349 6.71 -13.79 13.18
CA ILE A 349 5.76 -14.92 13.19
C ILE A 349 6.15 -15.93 12.10
N ALA A 350 6.46 -15.49 10.90
CA ALA A 350 6.88 -16.38 9.82
C ALA A 350 8.12 -17.19 10.22
N CYS A 351 9.14 -16.56 10.78
CA CYS A 351 10.35 -17.23 11.27
C CYS A 351 10.05 -18.22 12.40
N ASP A 352 9.25 -17.80 13.38
CA ASP A 352 8.88 -18.66 14.51
C ASP A 352 8.07 -19.89 14.07
N LEU A 353 7.16 -19.73 13.11
CA LEU A 353 6.38 -20.85 12.56
C LEU A 353 7.25 -21.86 11.78
N ILE A 354 8.30 -21.39 11.11
CA ILE A 354 9.29 -22.29 10.49
C ILE A 354 10.00 -23.09 11.59
N ASP A 355 10.50 -22.42 12.63
CA ASP A 355 11.26 -23.03 13.72
C ASP A 355 10.40 -24.02 14.54
N GLU A 356 9.11 -23.77 14.64
CA GLU A 356 8.15 -24.67 15.27
C GLU A 356 7.78 -25.88 14.39
N GLY A 357 8.25 -25.91 13.13
CA GLY A 357 7.93 -26.97 12.19
C GLY A 357 6.50 -26.91 11.64
N MET A 358 5.79 -25.80 11.83
CA MET A 358 4.40 -25.65 11.41
C MET A 358 4.26 -25.38 9.93
N ILE A 359 5.19 -24.61 9.34
CA ILE A 359 5.19 -24.21 7.94
C ILE A 359 6.56 -24.40 7.31
N SER A 360 6.58 -24.52 5.97
CA SER A 360 7.81 -24.52 5.18
C SER A 360 8.33 -23.08 4.99
N GLU A 361 9.59 -22.97 4.54
CA GLU A 361 10.19 -21.69 4.16
C GLU A 361 9.38 -20.99 3.07
N GLU A 362 8.87 -21.73 2.09
CA GLU A 362 8.05 -21.20 1.00
C GLU A 362 6.71 -20.64 1.52
N GLU A 363 6.05 -21.37 2.39
CA GLU A 363 4.80 -20.91 3.02
C GLU A 363 5.04 -19.65 3.86
N ALA A 364 6.14 -19.58 4.58
CA ALA A 364 6.52 -18.41 5.37
C ALA A 364 6.67 -17.15 4.50
N LEU A 365 7.35 -17.28 3.35
CA LEU A 365 7.49 -16.17 2.40
C LEU A 365 6.15 -15.72 1.84
N MET A 366 5.22 -16.65 1.64
CA MET A 366 3.89 -16.33 1.12
C MET A 366 2.95 -15.68 2.14
N GLN A 367 3.23 -15.81 3.43
CA GLN A 367 2.44 -15.18 4.50
C GLN A 367 2.72 -13.69 4.68
N ILE A 368 3.83 -13.18 4.14
CA ILE A 368 4.26 -11.80 4.33
C ILE A 368 3.77 -10.96 3.14
N ASP A 369 3.11 -9.84 3.44
CA ASP A 369 2.78 -8.84 2.42
C ASP A 369 4.05 -8.08 2.02
N ALA A 370 4.48 -8.23 0.77
CA ALA A 370 5.70 -7.61 0.27
C ALA A 370 5.68 -6.08 0.40
N LYS A 371 4.55 -5.42 0.16
CA LYS A 371 4.42 -3.96 0.30
C LYS A 371 4.66 -3.49 1.73
N SER A 372 4.33 -4.31 2.72
CA SER A 372 4.49 -3.94 4.13
C SER A 372 5.95 -3.81 4.56
N LEU A 373 6.89 -4.37 3.82
CA LEU A 373 8.32 -4.24 4.12
C LEU A 373 8.82 -2.80 4.05
N ASP A 374 8.12 -1.93 3.32
CA ASP A 374 8.45 -0.51 3.25
C ASP A 374 8.53 0.12 4.66
N MET A 375 7.62 -0.27 5.54
CA MET A 375 7.60 0.20 6.93
C MET A 375 8.87 -0.15 7.72
N LEU A 376 9.55 -1.24 7.37
CA LEU A 376 10.76 -1.71 8.07
C LEU A 376 12.04 -1.11 7.53
N LEU A 377 11.98 -0.40 6.41
CA LEU A 377 13.14 0.24 5.77
C LEU A 377 13.43 1.63 6.32
N HIS A 378 12.51 2.16 7.10
CA HIS A 378 12.63 3.46 7.76
C HIS A 378 12.98 3.28 9.25
N PRO A 379 13.64 4.26 9.87
CA PRO A 379 13.84 4.25 11.31
C PRO A 379 12.51 4.09 12.04
N GLN A 380 12.51 3.36 13.13
CA GLN A 380 11.35 3.14 13.99
C GLN A 380 11.58 3.73 15.36
N PHE A 381 10.52 4.07 16.08
CA PHE A 381 10.64 4.42 17.48
C PHE A 381 10.90 3.18 18.34
N ASP A 382 11.71 3.36 19.39
CA ASP A 382 11.80 2.35 20.46
C ASP A 382 10.40 2.11 21.04
N THR A 383 9.99 0.85 21.13
CA THR A 383 8.60 0.49 21.49
C THR A 383 8.22 0.95 22.90
N VAL A 384 9.11 0.89 23.86
CA VAL A 384 8.87 1.32 25.25
C VAL A 384 8.77 2.84 25.31
N ALA A 385 9.70 3.54 24.66
CA ALA A 385 9.71 5.00 24.60
C ALA A 385 8.45 5.55 23.89
N LEU A 386 8.02 4.92 22.80
CA LEU A 386 6.81 5.29 22.08
C LEU A 386 5.54 5.10 22.94
N LYS A 387 5.43 3.97 23.62
CA LYS A 387 4.30 3.67 24.49
C LYS A 387 4.16 4.69 25.63
N ASN A 388 5.29 5.12 26.20
CA ASN A 388 5.27 6.17 27.23
C ASN A 388 4.87 7.54 26.65
N ALA A 389 5.36 7.89 25.46
CA ALA A 389 5.04 9.13 24.78
C ALA A 389 3.57 9.19 24.31
N ASP A 390 2.97 8.08 23.92
CA ASP A 390 1.56 8.00 23.52
C ASP A 390 0.59 8.39 24.64
N LYS A 391 1.00 8.26 25.89
CA LYS A 391 0.16 8.59 27.04
C LYS A 391 0.01 10.09 27.29
N GLU A 392 1.08 10.87 27.10
CA GLU A 392 1.13 12.25 27.58
C GLU A 392 1.67 13.26 26.56
N ASN A 393 2.31 12.83 25.49
CA ASN A 393 3.12 13.67 24.62
C ASN A 393 2.56 13.90 23.21
N VAL A 394 1.44 13.30 22.87
CA VAL A 394 0.79 13.54 21.57
C VAL A 394 0.18 14.94 21.54
N VAL A 395 0.67 15.80 20.65
CA VAL A 395 0.20 17.19 20.53
C VAL A 395 -0.57 17.48 19.25
N GLY A 396 -0.52 16.58 18.26
CA GLY A 396 -1.23 16.77 17.01
C GLY A 396 -1.16 15.59 16.09
N LYS A 397 -1.88 15.70 14.98
CA LYS A 397 -1.91 14.69 13.93
C LYS A 397 -2.02 15.36 12.56
N GLY A 398 -1.18 14.93 11.64
CA GLY A 398 -1.24 15.30 10.24
C GLY A 398 -1.44 14.09 9.35
N ILE A 399 -1.20 14.26 8.06
CA ILE A 399 -1.25 13.19 7.07
C ILE A 399 0.04 12.38 7.16
N ALA A 400 -0.08 11.07 7.26
CA ALA A 400 1.04 10.13 7.19
C ALA A 400 1.58 10.07 5.75
N ALA A 401 2.43 11.02 5.39
CA ALA A 401 2.86 11.25 4.01
C ALA A 401 4.06 10.39 3.58
N SER A 402 5.00 10.14 4.49
CA SER A 402 6.12 9.23 4.27
C SER A 402 6.43 8.51 5.58
N PRO A 403 6.52 7.16 5.56
CA PRO A 403 6.62 6.38 6.78
C PRO A 403 7.95 6.57 7.53
N GLY A 404 7.99 6.09 8.76
CA GLY A 404 9.16 6.11 9.62
C GLY A 404 9.00 6.98 10.84
N ALA A 405 10.03 6.98 11.68
CA ALA A 405 10.12 7.75 12.89
C ALA A 405 11.21 8.81 12.79
N ALA A 406 10.92 10.01 13.21
CA ALA A 406 11.91 11.09 13.28
C ALA A 406 11.87 11.78 14.62
N THR A 407 13.02 12.12 15.15
CA THR A 407 13.17 12.97 16.33
C THR A 407 14.33 13.93 16.12
N GLY A 408 14.18 15.12 16.58
CA GLY A 408 15.23 16.13 16.47
C GLY A 408 14.79 17.50 16.93
N LYS A 409 15.74 18.42 16.85
CA LYS A 409 15.48 19.84 17.14
C LYS A 409 14.81 20.52 15.96
N ILE A 410 13.84 21.36 16.24
CA ILE A 410 13.10 22.08 15.22
C ILE A 410 13.98 23.11 14.52
N VAL A 411 13.96 23.11 13.19
CA VAL A 411 14.48 24.16 12.33
C VAL A 411 13.41 24.60 11.34
N PHE A 412 13.43 25.87 10.95
CA PHE A 412 12.37 26.46 10.13
C PHE A 412 12.80 26.79 8.70
N THR A 413 14.07 26.68 8.41
CA THR A 413 14.60 26.94 7.04
C THR A 413 15.45 25.80 6.54
N ALA A 414 15.48 25.63 5.22
CA ALA A 414 16.33 24.64 4.58
C ALA A 414 17.83 24.90 4.88
N GLU A 415 18.23 26.13 4.90
CA GLU A 415 19.59 26.56 5.21
C GLU A 415 20.03 26.14 6.61
N ASP A 416 19.17 26.33 7.61
CA ASP A 416 19.44 25.91 8.98
C ASP A 416 19.53 24.39 9.08
N ALA A 417 18.67 23.67 8.35
CA ALA A 417 18.73 22.21 8.30
C ALA A 417 20.06 21.72 7.74
N VAL A 418 20.59 22.36 6.70
CA VAL A 418 21.91 22.04 6.10
C VAL A 418 23.04 22.28 7.10
N VAL A 419 23.04 23.45 7.75
CA VAL A 419 24.09 23.82 8.73
C VAL A 419 24.13 22.83 9.89
N HIS A 420 23.00 22.57 10.51
CA HIS A 420 22.91 21.65 11.63
C HIS A 420 23.18 20.19 11.22
N GLY A 421 22.68 19.77 10.05
CA GLY A 421 22.90 18.44 9.53
C GLY A 421 24.35 18.14 9.21
N LYS A 422 25.08 19.11 8.64
CA LYS A 422 26.53 18.99 8.39
C LYS A 422 27.33 18.83 9.71
N ASN A 423 26.82 19.41 10.79
CA ASN A 423 27.38 19.25 12.13
C ASN A 423 26.95 17.95 12.84
N LYS A 424 26.27 17.09 12.12
CA LYS A 424 25.71 15.81 12.61
C LYS A 424 24.67 15.96 13.73
N GLU A 425 24.00 17.09 13.81
CA GLU A 425 22.87 17.32 14.68
C GLU A 425 21.60 16.76 14.05
N LYS A 426 20.75 16.15 14.86
CA LYS A 426 19.44 15.67 14.42
C LYS A 426 18.43 16.82 14.44
N VAL A 427 17.88 17.13 13.27
CA VAL A 427 16.92 18.22 13.10
C VAL A 427 15.66 17.75 12.38
N VAL A 428 14.54 18.40 12.71
CA VAL A 428 13.25 18.24 12.01
C VAL A 428 12.92 19.57 11.34
N LEU A 429 12.72 19.52 10.04
CA LEU A 429 12.38 20.71 9.25
C LEU A 429 10.86 20.96 9.33
N VAL A 430 10.47 22.10 9.84
CA VAL A 430 9.07 22.53 9.95
C VAL A 430 8.83 23.73 9.03
N ARG A 431 7.93 23.55 8.07
CA ARG A 431 7.62 24.55 7.05
C ARG A 431 6.10 24.72 6.93
N LEU A 432 5.67 25.88 6.45
CA LEU A 432 4.29 26.06 6.01
C LEU A 432 3.98 25.11 4.85
N GLU A 433 4.86 25.10 3.85
CA GLU A 433 4.92 24.14 2.75
C GLU A 433 6.35 24.11 2.23
N THR A 434 6.74 23.06 1.51
CA THR A 434 8.07 22.99 0.90
C THR A 434 8.02 23.29 -0.59
N SER A 435 9.15 23.75 -1.12
CA SER A 435 9.37 24.02 -2.53
C SER A 435 10.65 23.30 -3.01
N PRO A 436 10.93 23.25 -4.33
CA PRO A 436 12.17 22.66 -4.84
C PRO A 436 13.46 23.24 -4.24
N GLU A 437 13.41 24.48 -3.78
CA GLU A 437 14.54 25.15 -3.11
C GLU A 437 14.88 24.52 -1.75
N ASP A 438 13.94 23.84 -1.12
CA ASP A 438 14.10 23.21 0.19
C ASP A 438 14.75 21.82 0.13
N ILE A 439 14.98 21.26 -1.05
CA ILE A 439 15.42 19.87 -1.24
C ILE A 439 16.72 19.56 -0.48
N GLU A 440 17.70 20.44 -0.51
CA GLU A 440 18.96 20.23 0.20
C GLU A 440 18.76 20.14 1.71
N GLY A 441 17.95 21.04 2.26
CA GLY A 441 17.58 21.00 3.68
C GLY A 441 16.78 19.76 4.07
N MET A 442 15.90 19.32 3.18
CA MET A 442 15.15 18.08 3.38
C MET A 442 16.05 16.84 3.46
N LYS A 443 17.17 16.81 2.73
CA LYS A 443 18.14 15.72 2.77
C LYS A 443 18.84 15.59 4.12
N TYR A 444 19.09 16.70 4.80
CA TYR A 444 19.78 16.72 6.09
C TYR A 444 18.84 16.55 7.29
N ALA A 445 17.55 16.79 7.11
CA ALA A 445 16.55 16.63 8.16
C ALA A 445 16.24 15.15 8.44
N GLN A 446 16.00 14.82 9.69
CA GLN A 446 15.51 13.49 10.10
C GLN A 446 14.06 13.29 9.69
N GLY A 447 13.29 14.34 9.70
CA GLY A 447 11.88 14.35 9.32
C GLY A 447 11.41 15.73 8.87
N ILE A 448 10.26 15.73 8.22
CA ILE A 448 9.66 16.94 7.64
C ILE A 448 8.23 17.05 8.14
N LEU A 449 7.87 18.23 8.65
CA LEU A 449 6.54 18.57 9.10
C LEU A 449 6.05 19.78 8.33
N THR A 450 4.89 19.67 7.66
CA THR A 450 4.27 20.82 6.98
C THR A 450 2.87 21.09 7.47
N VAL A 451 2.49 22.37 7.44
CA VAL A 451 1.14 22.81 7.80
C VAL A 451 0.15 22.55 6.67
N ARG A 452 0.60 22.75 5.43
CA ARG A 452 -0.18 22.56 4.20
C ARG A 452 0.33 21.40 3.39
N GLY A 453 -0.52 20.85 2.55
CA GLY A 453 -0.19 19.81 1.59
C GLY A 453 -0.80 18.46 1.93
N GLY A 454 -1.11 17.70 0.90
CA GLY A 454 -1.67 16.35 0.97
C GLY A 454 -0.62 15.29 0.60
N GLN A 455 -1.09 14.08 0.30
CA GLN A 455 -0.26 12.95 -0.14
C GLN A 455 0.52 13.21 -1.44
N THR A 456 0.04 14.10 -2.26
CA THR A 456 0.65 14.47 -3.55
C THR A 456 1.42 15.79 -3.52
N SER A 457 1.57 16.40 -2.33
CA SER A 457 2.33 17.65 -2.18
C SER A 457 3.83 17.42 -2.44
N HIS A 458 4.53 18.50 -2.76
CA HIS A 458 5.98 18.48 -2.96
C HIS A 458 6.72 17.83 -1.78
N ALA A 459 6.39 18.20 -0.54
CA ALA A 459 6.98 17.62 0.65
C ALA A 459 6.80 16.11 0.72
N ALA A 460 5.58 15.63 0.50
CA ALA A 460 5.24 14.21 0.54
C ALA A 460 5.98 13.40 -0.54
N VAL A 461 5.96 13.88 -1.78
CA VAL A 461 6.59 13.21 -2.92
C VAL A 461 8.11 13.13 -2.75
N VAL A 462 8.74 14.24 -2.40
CA VAL A 462 10.19 14.30 -2.22
C VAL A 462 10.65 13.47 -1.02
N ALA A 463 9.93 13.57 0.09
CA ALA A 463 10.24 12.78 1.30
C ALA A 463 10.19 11.27 1.03
N ARG A 464 9.16 10.80 0.32
CA ARG A 464 9.07 9.39 -0.08
C ARG A 464 10.24 8.98 -0.98
N GLY A 465 10.61 9.83 -1.93
CA GLY A 465 11.76 9.58 -2.80
C GLY A 465 13.08 9.50 -2.06
N MET A 466 13.24 10.24 -0.97
CA MET A 466 14.43 10.26 -0.12
C MET A 466 14.41 9.18 0.98
N GLY A 467 13.27 8.54 1.23
CA GLY A 467 13.09 7.65 2.37
C GLY A 467 13.07 8.39 3.71
N THR A 468 12.66 9.65 3.73
CA THR A 468 12.61 10.51 4.92
C THR A 468 11.20 10.54 5.49
N CYS A 469 11.07 10.44 6.81
CA CYS A 469 9.79 10.58 7.52
C CYS A 469 9.13 11.92 7.21
N CYS A 470 7.85 11.92 6.87
CA CYS A 470 7.10 13.14 6.62
C CYS A 470 5.67 13.07 7.17
N VAL A 471 5.31 14.10 7.93
CA VAL A 471 3.94 14.40 8.33
C VAL A 471 3.54 15.70 7.66
N SER A 472 2.55 15.66 6.80
CA SER A 472 2.09 16.83 6.04
C SER A 472 0.68 17.24 6.42
N GLY A 473 0.29 18.46 6.04
CA GLY A 473 -1.08 18.92 6.18
C GLY A 473 -1.60 19.00 7.61
N CYS A 474 -0.75 19.31 8.58
CA CYS A 474 -1.18 19.55 9.96
C CYS A 474 -1.77 20.96 10.09
N GLY A 475 -3.03 21.12 9.70
CA GLY A 475 -3.72 22.40 9.65
C GLY A 475 -3.98 23.05 11.03
N ASP A 476 -3.81 22.29 12.11
CA ASP A 476 -3.94 22.82 13.49
C ASP A 476 -2.73 23.65 13.93
N ILE A 477 -1.64 23.59 13.19
CA ILE A 477 -0.44 24.39 13.44
C ILE A 477 -0.69 25.84 13.01
N LYS A 478 -0.43 26.77 13.91
CA LYS A 478 -0.36 28.21 13.62
C LYS A 478 1.10 28.60 13.47
N MET A 479 1.55 28.77 12.23
CA MET A 479 2.93 29.05 11.89
C MET A 479 3.26 30.55 11.96
N ASP A 480 4.40 30.88 12.57
CA ASP A 480 5.06 32.19 12.52
C ASP A 480 6.51 31.98 12.08
N GLU A 481 6.73 31.97 10.77
CA GLU A 481 8.05 31.71 10.18
C GLU A 481 9.06 32.82 10.48
N GLU A 482 8.59 34.06 10.58
CA GLU A 482 9.47 35.21 10.85
C GLU A 482 10.11 35.11 12.24
N ASN A 483 9.35 34.73 13.24
CA ASN A 483 9.84 34.58 14.62
C ASN A 483 10.32 33.18 14.92
N LYS A 484 10.39 32.31 13.92
CA LYS A 484 10.80 30.91 14.05
C LYS A 484 10.12 30.19 15.20
N GLN A 485 8.80 30.19 15.18
CA GLN A 485 7.94 29.51 16.16
C GLN A 485 6.61 29.10 15.54
N PHE A 486 5.94 28.14 16.19
CA PHE A 486 4.57 27.78 15.88
C PHE A 486 3.82 27.35 17.14
N THR A 487 2.49 27.43 17.06
CA THR A 487 1.59 26.99 18.14
C THR A 487 0.80 25.76 17.68
N LEU A 488 0.76 24.74 18.52
CA LEU A 488 -0.01 23.52 18.31
C LEU A 488 -0.56 23.03 19.66
N SER A 489 -1.85 22.78 19.73
CA SER A 489 -2.55 22.33 20.96
C SER A 489 -2.27 23.23 22.17
N GLY A 490 -2.24 24.52 21.95
CA GLY A 490 -1.99 25.51 23.02
C GLY A 490 -0.55 25.64 23.51
N GLN A 491 0.37 24.87 22.92
CA GLN A 491 1.81 24.90 23.22
C GLN A 491 2.55 25.65 22.11
N THR A 492 3.48 26.52 22.50
CA THR A 492 4.36 27.22 21.57
C THR A 492 5.70 26.48 21.43
N PHE A 493 6.08 26.17 20.19
CA PHE A 493 7.34 25.54 19.85
C PHE A 493 8.28 26.56 19.21
N HIS A 494 9.53 26.56 19.66
CA HIS A 494 10.59 27.45 19.16
C HIS A 494 11.67 26.65 18.45
N GLU A 495 12.49 27.32 17.66
CA GLU A 495 13.70 26.74 17.09
C GLU A 495 14.57 26.12 18.19
N GLY A 496 15.02 24.88 17.97
CA GLY A 496 15.83 24.12 18.92
C GLY A 496 15.04 23.28 19.94
N ASP A 497 13.72 23.43 20.03
CA ASP A 497 12.88 22.54 20.83
C ASP A 497 12.84 21.16 20.18
N TYR A 498 12.76 20.11 21.01
CA TYR A 498 12.62 18.75 20.50
C TYR A 498 11.20 18.46 20.06
N ILE A 499 11.10 17.78 18.93
CA ILE A 499 9.85 17.27 18.38
C ILE A 499 10.10 15.87 17.79
N SER A 500 9.09 15.01 17.84
CA SER A 500 9.13 13.72 17.19
C SER A 500 7.93 13.55 16.28
N LEU A 501 8.16 12.92 15.13
CA LEU A 501 7.14 12.68 14.11
C LEU A 501 7.02 11.17 13.85
N ASP A 502 5.77 10.70 13.82
CA ASP A 502 5.48 9.36 13.34
C ASP A 502 4.89 9.47 11.93
N GLY A 503 5.73 9.25 10.92
CA GLY A 503 5.32 9.31 9.52
C GLY A 503 4.40 8.17 9.10
N THR A 504 4.26 7.14 9.90
CA THR A 504 3.36 5.99 9.66
C THR A 504 1.94 6.27 10.12
N THR A 505 1.77 6.94 11.26
CA THR A 505 0.46 7.29 11.83
C THR A 505 0.05 8.74 11.62
N GLY A 506 1.00 9.62 11.36
CA GLY A 506 0.81 11.08 11.28
C GLY A 506 0.84 11.77 12.64
N LYS A 507 1.11 11.08 13.73
CA LYS A 507 1.17 11.66 15.08
C LYS A 507 2.39 12.56 15.29
N ILE A 508 2.21 13.62 16.06
CA ILE A 508 3.25 14.59 16.41
C ILE A 508 3.41 14.59 17.94
N TYR A 509 4.67 14.50 18.40
CA TYR A 509 4.99 14.44 19.83
C TYR A 509 5.86 15.63 20.26
N ASN A 510 5.62 16.14 21.44
CA ASN A 510 6.34 17.30 22.00
C ASN A 510 7.60 16.90 22.79
N CYS A 511 8.17 15.76 22.53
CA CYS A 511 9.33 15.25 23.22
C CYS A 511 10.30 14.56 22.29
N GLU A 512 11.51 14.30 22.78
CA GLU A 512 12.48 13.44 22.11
C GLU A 512 12.10 11.97 22.38
N ILE A 513 11.90 11.21 21.32
CA ILE A 513 11.65 9.77 21.42
C ILE A 513 12.81 9.03 20.75
N LYS A 514 13.39 8.07 21.44
CA LYS A 514 14.49 7.25 20.92
C LYS A 514 14.07 6.53 19.63
N THR A 515 14.89 6.59 18.60
CA THR A 515 14.70 5.89 17.33
C THR A 515 15.69 4.73 17.19
N VAL A 516 15.25 3.70 16.47
CA VAL A 516 16.09 2.53 16.12
C VAL A 516 16.24 2.54 14.59
N PRO A 517 17.48 2.49 14.05
CA PRO A 517 17.69 2.46 12.61
C PRO A 517 17.20 1.15 12.00
N ALA A 518 16.80 1.20 10.73
CA ALA A 518 16.44 0.02 9.96
C ALA A 518 17.69 -0.79 9.60
N ASP A 519 17.66 -2.09 9.87
CA ASP A 519 18.71 -3.02 9.44
C ASP A 519 18.08 -4.23 8.71
N PRO A 520 18.07 -4.22 7.37
CA PRO A 520 17.48 -5.30 6.59
C PRO A 520 18.37 -6.55 6.49
N ASN A 521 19.57 -6.52 7.03
CA ASN A 521 20.56 -7.60 6.88
C ASN A 521 20.69 -8.48 8.12
N SER A 522 20.08 -8.11 9.22
CA SER A 522 20.17 -8.83 10.50
C SER A 522 18.81 -9.26 11.05
N GLY A 523 18.84 -10.14 12.06
CA GLY A 523 17.64 -10.61 12.76
C GLY A 523 16.63 -11.33 11.86
N TYR A 524 15.39 -11.21 12.21
CA TYR A 524 14.28 -11.84 11.46
C TYR A 524 14.16 -11.29 10.04
N PHE A 525 14.34 -9.99 9.87
CA PHE A 525 14.28 -9.35 8.55
C PHE A 525 15.37 -9.87 7.62
N GLY A 526 16.60 -9.95 8.12
CA GLY A 526 17.74 -10.52 7.38
C GLY A 526 17.50 -11.96 6.98
N ARG A 527 16.91 -12.77 7.87
CA ARG A 527 16.56 -14.17 7.59
C ARG A 527 15.54 -14.27 6.45
N ILE A 528 14.50 -13.47 6.48
CA ILE A 528 13.46 -13.45 5.42
C ILE A 528 14.07 -13.01 4.08
N MET A 529 14.93 -12.01 4.08
CA MET A 529 15.61 -11.56 2.86
C MET A 529 16.51 -12.65 2.25
N ARG A 530 17.27 -13.36 3.08
CA ARG A 530 18.08 -14.50 2.61
C ARG A 530 17.23 -15.64 2.05
N LEU A 531 16.09 -15.93 2.67
CA LEU A 531 15.13 -16.90 2.14
C LEU A 531 14.51 -16.43 0.81
N ALA A 532 14.18 -15.16 0.69
CA ALA A 532 13.67 -14.59 -0.57
C ALA A 532 14.70 -14.76 -1.69
N ASP A 533 15.97 -14.47 -1.44
CA ASP A 533 17.05 -14.65 -2.42
C ASP A 533 17.25 -16.13 -2.82
N LYS A 534 17.01 -17.06 -1.91
CA LYS A 534 17.08 -18.49 -2.16
C LYS A 534 16.02 -18.96 -3.16
N TYR A 535 14.81 -18.40 -3.09
CA TYR A 535 13.66 -18.87 -3.89
C TYR A 535 13.38 -18.03 -5.13
N LYS A 536 13.79 -16.78 -5.19
CA LYS A 536 13.56 -15.93 -6.37
C LYS A 536 14.31 -16.41 -7.58
N LYS A 537 13.73 -16.25 -8.75
CA LYS A 537 14.37 -16.48 -10.06
C LYS A 537 14.75 -15.15 -10.71
N LEU A 538 13.90 -14.14 -10.62
CA LEU A 538 14.20 -12.80 -11.11
C LEU A 538 15.38 -12.19 -10.35
N GLY A 539 16.34 -11.65 -11.07
CA GLY A 539 17.31 -10.73 -10.48
C GLY A 539 16.61 -9.44 -10.02
N VAL A 540 17.14 -8.78 -9.01
CA VAL A 540 16.64 -7.50 -8.54
C VAL A 540 17.76 -6.48 -8.63
N ARG A 541 17.59 -5.51 -9.53
CA ARG A 541 18.49 -4.37 -9.72
C ARG A 541 17.84 -3.10 -9.20
N THR A 542 18.58 -2.02 -9.20
CA THR A 542 18.10 -0.72 -8.75
C THR A 542 18.18 0.34 -9.85
N ASN A 543 17.30 1.32 -9.76
CA ASN A 543 17.40 2.59 -10.52
C ASN A 543 18.17 3.56 -9.63
N ALA A 544 19.38 3.92 -10.02
CA ALA A 544 20.22 4.80 -9.23
C ALA A 544 21.05 5.71 -10.14
N ASP A 545 21.02 6.99 -9.83
CA ASP A 545 21.71 8.05 -10.60
C ASP A 545 22.88 8.65 -9.81
N THR A 546 22.97 8.38 -8.51
CA THR A 546 24.02 8.89 -7.61
C THR A 546 24.76 7.76 -6.90
N PRO A 547 26.02 7.97 -6.50
CA PRO A 547 26.77 6.98 -5.73
C PRO A 547 26.11 6.61 -4.39
N ASN A 548 25.48 7.57 -3.73
CA ASN A 548 24.78 7.33 -2.46
C ASN A 548 23.57 6.39 -2.64
N ASP A 549 22.77 6.63 -3.67
CA ASP A 549 21.64 5.76 -4.00
C ASP A 549 22.10 4.35 -4.37
N ALA A 550 23.16 4.24 -5.16
CA ALA A 550 23.76 2.96 -5.54
C ALA A 550 24.28 2.19 -4.32
N LYS A 551 24.97 2.87 -3.43
CA LYS A 551 25.49 2.28 -2.18
C LYS A 551 24.34 1.80 -1.27
N ARG A 552 23.32 2.64 -1.10
CA ARG A 552 22.15 2.26 -0.31
C ARG A 552 21.43 1.05 -0.89
N ALA A 553 21.24 1.02 -2.20
CA ALA A 553 20.62 -0.11 -2.87
C ALA A 553 21.44 -1.41 -2.74
N GLU A 554 22.75 -1.32 -2.82
CA GLU A 554 23.65 -2.48 -2.61
C GLU A 554 23.51 -3.02 -1.20
N GLU A 555 23.48 -2.14 -0.19
CA GLU A 555 23.24 -2.51 1.21
C GLU A 555 21.87 -3.19 1.38
N LEU A 556 20.88 -2.80 0.62
CA LEU A 556 19.53 -3.39 0.61
C LEU A 556 19.43 -4.68 -0.23
N GLY A 557 20.51 -5.09 -0.87
CA GLY A 557 20.62 -6.35 -1.59
C GLY A 557 20.40 -6.27 -3.10
N ALA A 558 20.55 -5.09 -3.71
CA ALA A 558 20.51 -4.94 -5.16
C ALA A 558 21.67 -5.70 -5.84
N GLN A 559 21.37 -6.32 -6.97
CA GLN A 559 22.31 -7.15 -7.73
C GLN A 559 22.92 -6.42 -8.94
N GLY A 560 22.76 -5.11 -9.00
CA GLY A 560 23.25 -4.25 -10.05
C GLY A 560 22.42 -3.00 -10.19
N ILE A 561 22.77 -2.15 -11.14
CA ILE A 561 21.96 -1.02 -11.58
C ILE A 561 21.28 -1.41 -12.89
N GLY A 562 19.95 -1.39 -12.91
CA GLY A 562 19.14 -1.63 -14.11
C GLY A 562 18.88 -0.37 -14.92
N LEU A 563 18.96 0.79 -14.28
CA LEU A 563 18.81 2.09 -14.93
C LEU A 563 19.63 3.15 -14.20
N CYS A 564 20.57 3.73 -14.92
CA CYS A 564 21.21 5.00 -14.56
C CYS A 564 20.81 6.03 -15.64
N ARG A 565 20.11 7.10 -15.22
CA ARG A 565 19.66 8.19 -16.09
C ARG A 565 20.72 9.26 -16.11
N THR A 566 21.46 9.35 -17.20
CA THR A 566 22.61 10.27 -17.31
C THR A 566 22.22 11.74 -17.25
N GLU A 567 21.01 12.11 -17.68
CA GLU A 567 20.49 13.48 -17.60
C GLU A 567 20.40 14.01 -16.17
N HIS A 568 20.12 13.17 -15.19
CA HIS A 568 19.99 13.59 -13.79
C HIS A 568 21.32 14.08 -13.18
N MET A 569 22.44 13.71 -13.78
CA MET A 569 23.78 14.16 -13.36
C MET A 569 24.04 15.62 -13.70
N PHE A 570 23.25 16.22 -14.60
CA PHE A 570 23.46 17.60 -15.10
C PHE A 570 22.59 18.65 -14.44
N PHE A 571 21.62 18.28 -13.61
CA PHE A 571 20.81 19.26 -12.89
C PHE A 571 21.55 19.94 -11.73
N ASP A 572 22.74 19.48 -11.39
CA ASP A 572 23.60 20.13 -10.42
C ASP A 572 23.99 21.54 -10.91
N PRO A 573 23.81 22.59 -10.08
CA PRO A 573 24.14 23.96 -10.46
C PRO A 573 25.57 24.17 -10.95
N GLN A 574 26.51 23.34 -10.49
CA GLN A 574 27.93 23.45 -10.90
C GLN A 574 28.19 22.80 -12.27
N ARG A 575 27.30 21.94 -12.73
CA ARG A 575 27.46 21.13 -13.94
C ARG A 575 26.59 21.58 -15.10
N ILE A 576 25.44 22.14 -14.81
CA ILE A 576 24.43 22.50 -15.81
C ILE A 576 24.95 23.52 -16.83
N GLY A 577 25.89 24.38 -16.42
CA GLY A 577 26.50 25.36 -17.29
C GLY A 577 27.18 24.76 -18.52
N ALA A 578 28.02 23.75 -18.35
CA ALA A 578 28.70 23.04 -19.45
C ALA A 578 27.68 22.34 -20.38
N PHE A 579 26.62 21.80 -19.83
CA PHE A 579 25.56 21.16 -20.62
C PHE A 579 24.79 22.19 -21.45
N ARG A 580 24.49 23.35 -20.88
CA ARG A 580 23.86 24.48 -21.59
C ARG A 580 24.75 25.01 -22.74
N GLU A 581 26.04 25.03 -22.53
CA GLU A 581 26.99 25.38 -23.59
C GLU A 581 26.94 24.41 -24.76
N MET A 582 26.82 23.12 -24.49
CA MET A 582 26.65 22.09 -25.50
C MET A 582 25.37 22.27 -26.31
N ILE A 583 24.24 22.52 -25.62
CA ILE A 583 22.94 22.72 -26.24
C ILE A 583 22.93 23.93 -27.20
N CYS A 584 23.58 25.02 -26.81
CA CYS A 584 23.60 26.27 -27.56
C CYS A 584 24.77 26.35 -28.57
N SER A 585 25.20 25.21 -29.10
CA SER A 585 26.26 25.12 -30.11
C SER A 585 25.69 24.96 -31.51
N ASP A 586 26.29 25.69 -32.50
CA ASP A 586 25.83 25.65 -33.89
C ASP A 586 26.58 24.60 -34.74
N THR A 587 27.84 24.31 -34.39
CA THR A 587 28.67 23.37 -35.12
C THR A 587 29.09 22.20 -34.26
N LYS A 588 29.51 21.11 -34.91
CA LYS A 588 30.05 19.92 -34.25
C LYS A 588 31.28 20.27 -33.39
N GLU A 589 32.17 21.08 -33.93
CA GLU A 589 33.43 21.48 -33.28
C GLU A 589 33.11 22.28 -32.00
N GLU A 590 32.19 23.21 -32.08
CA GLU A 590 31.72 24.00 -30.93
C GLU A 590 31.10 23.12 -29.86
N ARG A 591 30.29 22.13 -30.29
CA ARG A 591 29.65 21.18 -29.38
C ARG A 591 30.66 20.28 -28.69
N GLU A 592 31.68 19.81 -29.42
CA GLU A 592 32.77 18.99 -28.88
C GLU A 592 33.56 19.72 -27.79
N VAL A 593 33.73 21.01 -27.88
CA VAL A 593 34.38 21.81 -26.80
C VAL A 593 33.60 21.69 -25.50
N ALA A 594 32.28 21.83 -25.55
CA ALA A 594 31.43 21.68 -24.37
C ALA A 594 31.40 20.23 -23.88
N LEU A 595 31.31 19.26 -24.77
CA LEU A 595 31.32 17.84 -24.47
C LEU A 595 32.62 17.39 -23.77
N ASN A 596 33.76 17.96 -24.16
CA ASN A 596 35.04 17.70 -23.50
C ASN A 596 35.09 18.17 -22.04
N LYS A 597 34.27 19.16 -21.66
CA LYS A 597 34.10 19.59 -20.27
C LYS A 597 33.23 18.65 -19.48
N ILE A 598 32.23 18.03 -20.13
CA ILE A 598 31.27 17.14 -19.52
C ILE A 598 31.87 15.75 -19.28
N GLU A 599 32.66 15.23 -20.22
CA GLU A 599 33.20 13.88 -20.18
C GLU A 599 33.86 13.49 -18.85
N PRO A 600 34.81 14.30 -18.29
CA PRO A 600 35.41 13.95 -17.00
C PRO A 600 34.43 13.88 -15.84
N MET A 601 33.39 14.72 -15.86
CA MET A 601 32.36 14.76 -14.83
C MET A 601 31.57 13.46 -14.85
N GLN A 602 31.10 13.01 -16.01
CA GLN A 602 30.39 11.76 -16.18
C GLN A 602 31.27 10.55 -15.90
N GLN A 603 32.50 10.55 -16.33
CA GLN A 603 33.45 9.48 -16.04
C GLN A 603 33.63 9.28 -14.55
N ALA A 604 33.78 10.35 -13.78
CA ALA A 604 33.91 10.29 -12.33
C ALA A 604 32.62 9.73 -11.67
N ASP A 605 31.46 10.14 -12.15
CA ASP A 605 30.20 9.63 -11.65
C ASP A 605 30.04 8.13 -11.92
N PHE A 606 30.35 7.69 -13.12
CA PHE A 606 30.27 6.28 -13.50
C PHE A 606 31.28 5.42 -12.71
N GLU A 607 32.47 5.91 -12.48
CA GLU A 607 33.46 5.22 -11.62
C GLU A 607 32.90 5.03 -10.20
N ALA A 608 32.31 6.07 -9.63
CA ALA A 608 31.74 6.01 -8.30
C ALA A 608 30.55 5.04 -8.20
N LEU A 609 29.70 4.99 -9.24
CA LEU A 609 28.60 4.03 -9.30
C LEU A 609 29.11 2.58 -9.41
N MET A 610 30.09 2.33 -10.26
CA MET A 610 30.69 1.01 -10.45
C MET A 610 31.40 0.52 -9.19
N GLU A 611 32.11 1.41 -8.49
CA GLU A 611 32.72 1.10 -7.19
C GLU A 611 31.68 0.75 -6.14
N ALA A 612 30.59 1.52 -6.05
CA ALA A 612 29.52 1.27 -5.09
C ALA A 612 28.85 -0.10 -5.29
N LEU A 613 28.73 -0.57 -6.51
CA LEU A 613 28.14 -1.85 -6.87
C LEU A 613 29.15 -3.01 -6.87
N LYS A 614 30.39 -2.75 -6.51
CA LYS A 614 31.43 -3.79 -6.32
C LYS A 614 31.61 -4.72 -7.53
N GLY A 615 31.53 -4.17 -8.73
CA GLY A 615 31.69 -4.91 -9.99
C GLY A 615 30.45 -5.60 -10.51
N MET A 616 29.32 -5.47 -9.83
CA MET A 616 28.03 -5.95 -10.33
C MET A 616 27.60 -5.14 -11.57
N PRO A 617 26.70 -5.66 -12.43
CA PRO A 617 26.28 -4.96 -13.64
C PRO A 617 25.75 -3.56 -13.40
N VAL A 618 26.14 -2.63 -14.25
CA VAL A 618 25.67 -1.25 -14.26
C VAL A 618 25.18 -0.92 -15.67
N CYS A 619 23.86 -0.71 -15.82
CA CYS A 619 23.23 -0.34 -17.06
C CYS A 619 23.07 1.19 -17.12
N ILE A 620 23.71 1.81 -18.08
CA ILE A 620 23.75 3.26 -18.25
C ILE A 620 22.94 3.63 -19.48
N ARG A 621 21.89 4.38 -19.29
CA ARG A 621 21.05 4.91 -20.37
C ARG A 621 21.66 6.21 -20.88
N PHE A 622 21.85 6.30 -22.18
CA PHE A 622 22.28 7.52 -22.81
C PHE A 622 21.20 8.60 -22.68
N LEU A 623 21.60 9.85 -22.91
CA LEU A 623 20.77 11.03 -22.76
C LEU A 623 19.40 10.85 -23.42
N ASP A 624 18.33 11.03 -22.67
CA ASP A 624 16.95 10.77 -23.09
C ASP A 624 16.07 12.01 -23.28
N PRO A 625 16.01 12.98 -22.33
CA PRO A 625 15.04 14.06 -22.44
C PRO A 625 15.39 15.07 -23.52
N PRO A 626 14.39 15.84 -24.01
CA PRO A 626 14.62 16.92 -24.96
C PRO A 626 15.56 17.99 -24.38
N LEU A 627 16.35 18.59 -25.23
CA LEU A 627 17.36 19.58 -24.80
C LEU A 627 16.76 20.83 -24.17
N HIS A 628 15.53 21.22 -24.52
CA HIS A 628 14.86 22.40 -23.93
C HIS A 628 14.65 22.31 -22.42
N GLU A 629 14.65 21.11 -21.84
CA GLU A 629 14.50 20.93 -20.37
C GLU A 629 15.69 21.50 -19.59
N PHE A 630 16.82 21.67 -20.23
CA PHE A 630 18.07 22.16 -19.61
C PHE A 630 18.36 23.64 -19.87
N VAL A 631 17.60 24.30 -20.72
CA VAL A 631 17.84 25.72 -21.07
C VAL A 631 17.54 26.63 -19.89
N PRO A 632 18.30 27.72 -19.72
CA PRO A 632 18.08 28.64 -18.63
C PRO A 632 16.77 29.43 -18.81
N THR A 633 16.08 29.68 -17.70
CA THR A 633 14.86 30.52 -17.65
C THR A 633 15.13 31.89 -17.03
N GLU A 634 16.09 31.95 -16.12
CA GLU A 634 16.44 33.17 -15.39
C GLU A 634 17.39 34.09 -16.23
N ALA A 635 17.15 35.40 -16.16
CA ALA A 635 17.94 36.36 -16.93
C ALA A 635 19.44 36.28 -16.60
N GLN A 636 19.80 36.06 -15.35
CA GLN A 636 21.20 35.92 -14.92
C GLN A 636 21.90 34.73 -15.56
N ASP A 637 21.21 33.61 -15.66
CA ASP A 637 21.75 32.40 -16.26
C ASP A 637 21.89 32.55 -17.78
N ILE A 638 20.95 33.23 -18.43
CA ILE A 638 20.99 33.53 -19.85
C ILE A 638 22.21 34.43 -20.17
N GLU A 639 22.43 35.47 -19.35
CA GLU A 639 23.58 36.35 -19.49
C GLU A 639 24.93 35.63 -19.29
N ALA A 640 25.01 34.80 -18.28
CA ALA A 640 26.18 33.97 -17.97
C ALA A 640 26.49 33.02 -19.13
N LEU A 641 25.50 32.40 -19.70
CA LEU A 641 25.63 31.48 -20.83
C LEU A 641 26.07 32.24 -22.10
N ALA A 642 25.49 33.39 -22.36
CA ALA A 642 25.88 34.25 -23.48
C ALA A 642 27.36 34.64 -23.39
N LYS A 643 27.83 35.04 -22.22
CA LYS A 643 29.21 35.36 -21.95
C LYS A 643 30.14 34.17 -22.16
N ALA A 644 29.78 33.01 -21.61
CA ALA A 644 30.58 31.79 -21.74
C ALA A 644 30.71 31.31 -23.19
N LYS A 645 29.68 31.51 -24.01
CA LYS A 645 29.66 31.13 -25.44
C LYS A 645 30.18 32.22 -26.38
N GLY A 646 30.46 33.41 -25.90
CA GLY A 646 30.83 34.56 -26.75
C GLY A 646 29.68 34.95 -27.69
N LYS A 647 28.43 34.77 -27.26
CA LYS A 647 27.18 35.06 -28.02
C LYS A 647 26.40 36.16 -27.34
N THR A 648 25.45 36.74 -28.07
CA THR A 648 24.56 37.76 -27.50
C THR A 648 23.40 37.09 -26.70
N VAL A 649 22.82 37.83 -25.77
CA VAL A 649 21.61 37.39 -25.04
C VAL A 649 20.48 37.07 -26.01
N ALA A 650 20.30 37.85 -27.07
CA ALA A 650 19.31 37.61 -28.10
C ALA A 650 19.50 36.27 -28.82
N GLN A 651 20.76 35.91 -29.14
CA GLN A 651 21.08 34.61 -29.73
C GLN A 651 20.74 33.46 -28.81
N ILE A 652 21.03 33.56 -27.52
CA ILE A 652 20.68 32.53 -26.51
C ILE A 652 19.15 32.39 -26.38
N LYS A 653 18.43 33.51 -26.31
CA LYS A 653 16.95 33.48 -26.31
C LYS A 653 16.36 32.84 -27.57
N GLN A 654 17.01 33.01 -28.70
CA GLN A 654 16.62 32.37 -29.97
C GLN A 654 16.80 30.85 -29.88
N TYR A 655 17.93 30.34 -29.34
CA TYR A 655 18.13 28.92 -29.12
C TYR A 655 17.04 28.33 -28.22
N ILE A 656 16.70 29.01 -27.12
CA ILE A 656 15.65 28.59 -26.19
C ILE A 656 14.30 28.46 -26.92
N THR A 657 13.97 29.48 -27.76
CA THR A 657 12.74 29.45 -28.52
C THR A 657 12.72 28.32 -29.56
N ASP A 658 13.81 28.12 -30.28
CA ASP A 658 13.96 27.11 -31.33
C ASP A 658 13.91 25.68 -30.78
N LEU A 659 14.39 25.47 -29.55
CA LEU A 659 14.43 24.18 -28.87
C LEU A 659 13.09 23.80 -28.21
N HIS A 660 12.21 24.78 -27.99
CA HIS A 660 10.93 24.53 -27.36
C HIS A 660 10.06 23.62 -28.22
N GLU A 661 9.59 22.55 -27.65
CA GLU A 661 8.75 21.54 -28.32
C GLU A 661 7.29 21.60 -27.83
N VAL A 662 6.37 21.46 -28.79
CA VAL A 662 4.93 21.43 -28.49
C VAL A 662 4.57 20.16 -27.75
N ASN A 663 5.17 19.03 -28.14
CA ASN A 663 4.97 17.74 -27.49
C ASN A 663 6.34 17.09 -27.18
N PRO A 664 6.92 17.40 -26.02
CA PRO A 664 8.25 16.92 -25.65
C PRO A 664 8.38 15.39 -25.62
N MET A 665 7.31 14.69 -25.26
CA MET A 665 7.29 13.23 -25.19
C MET A 665 7.55 12.58 -26.57
N MET A 666 7.11 13.22 -27.63
CA MET A 666 7.23 12.72 -29.02
C MET A 666 8.25 13.50 -29.87
N GLY A 667 9.08 14.32 -29.25
CA GLY A 667 9.95 15.24 -29.91
C GLY A 667 11.38 14.74 -30.18
N HIS A 668 12.30 15.70 -30.24
CA HIS A 668 13.72 15.48 -30.49
C HIS A 668 14.44 15.08 -29.18
N ARG A 669 14.39 13.81 -28.86
CA ARG A 669 14.92 13.24 -27.64
C ARG A 669 15.47 11.81 -27.88
N GLY A 670 16.12 11.25 -26.86
CA GLY A 670 16.59 9.87 -26.87
C GLY A 670 17.59 9.60 -27.99
N CYS A 671 17.45 8.48 -28.67
CA CYS A 671 18.33 8.11 -29.78
C CYS A 671 18.29 9.11 -30.94
N ARG A 672 17.22 9.87 -31.08
CA ARG A 672 17.10 10.92 -32.11
C ARG A 672 18.16 12.01 -31.94
N LEU A 673 18.53 12.32 -30.67
CA LEU A 673 19.63 13.24 -30.37
C LEU A 673 20.97 12.69 -30.82
N THR A 674 21.22 11.42 -30.59
CA THR A 674 22.48 10.76 -30.96
C THR A 674 22.60 10.46 -32.46
N VAL A 675 21.45 10.36 -33.15
CA VAL A 675 21.43 10.34 -34.63
C VAL A 675 21.78 11.72 -35.21
N THR A 676 21.18 12.78 -34.67
CA THR A 676 21.44 14.15 -35.11
C THR A 676 22.84 14.62 -34.69
N TYR A 677 23.26 14.29 -33.46
CA TYR A 677 24.54 14.71 -32.88
C TYR A 677 25.35 13.49 -32.39
N PRO A 678 25.96 12.71 -33.29
CA PRO A 678 26.71 11.49 -32.92
C PRO A 678 27.81 11.70 -31.90
N GLU A 679 28.37 12.88 -31.84
CA GLU A 679 29.44 13.29 -30.90
C GLU A 679 28.97 13.16 -29.42
N ILE A 680 27.67 13.25 -29.14
CA ILE A 680 27.11 13.01 -27.79
C ILE A 680 27.32 11.55 -27.43
N ALA A 681 27.02 10.62 -28.34
CA ALA A 681 27.22 9.18 -28.13
C ALA A 681 28.71 8.85 -27.95
N VAL A 682 29.58 9.52 -28.70
CA VAL A 682 31.06 9.37 -28.56
C VAL A 682 31.50 9.77 -27.16
N MET A 683 31.06 10.94 -26.69
CA MET A 683 31.41 11.43 -25.35
C MET A 683 30.93 10.49 -24.25
N GLN A 684 29.66 10.10 -24.29
CA GLN A 684 29.09 9.22 -23.26
C GLN A 684 29.74 7.84 -23.27
N THR A 685 30.01 7.28 -24.42
CA THR A 685 30.74 6.01 -24.56
C THR A 685 32.16 6.12 -23.97
N LYS A 686 32.89 7.20 -24.25
CA LYS A 686 34.20 7.44 -23.66
C LYS A 686 34.14 7.46 -22.15
N ALA A 687 33.19 8.20 -21.58
CA ALA A 687 32.99 8.29 -20.13
C ALA A 687 32.73 6.93 -19.50
N VAL A 688 31.81 6.16 -20.05
CA VAL A 688 31.46 4.82 -19.55
C VAL A 688 32.64 3.85 -19.59
N ILE A 689 33.28 3.74 -20.75
CA ILE A 689 34.35 2.77 -20.98
C ILE A 689 35.62 3.11 -20.20
N LYS A 690 36.01 4.40 -20.18
CA LYS A 690 37.15 4.84 -19.35
C LYS A 690 36.92 4.60 -17.88
N ALA A 691 35.68 4.85 -17.37
CA ALA A 691 35.29 4.57 -16.00
C ALA A 691 35.41 3.07 -15.69
N ALA A 692 34.90 2.23 -16.55
CA ALA A 692 34.95 0.76 -16.39
C ALA A 692 36.40 0.25 -16.41
N ILE A 693 37.24 0.76 -17.28
CA ILE A 693 38.64 0.40 -17.33
C ILE A 693 39.36 0.78 -16.03
N ASN A 694 39.14 1.98 -15.51
CA ASN A 694 39.76 2.42 -14.26
C ASN A 694 39.33 1.57 -13.08
N VAL A 695 38.05 1.28 -12.98
CA VAL A 695 37.51 0.41 -11.91
C VAL A 695 38.07 -1.01 -12.04
N GLN A 696 38.15 -1.58 -13.24
CA GLN A 696 38.73 -2.90 -13.46
C GLN A 696 40.22 -2.95 -13.09
N LYS A 697 40.99 -1.90 -13.37
CA LYS A 697 42.38 -1.80 -12.96
C LYS A 697 42.55 -1.73 -11.46
N ASN A 698 41.67 -1.00 -10.77
CA ASN A 698 41.70 -0.87 -9.31
C ASN A 698 41.28 -2.15 -8.60
N HIS A 699 40.50 -3.00 -9.25
CA HIS A 699 39.93 -4.24 -8.73
C HIS A 699 40.10 -5.39 -9.73
N PRO A 700 41.31 -5.95 -9.85
CA PRO A 700 41.59 -6.99 -10.85
C PRO A 700 40.79 -8.28 -10.66
N ASP A 701 40.28 -8.52 -9.47
CA ASP A 701 39.44 -9.65 -9.09
C ASP A 701 37.95 -9.48 -9.45
N TRP A 702 37.56 -8.26 -9.79
CA TRP A 702 36.19 -7.99 -10.23
C TRP A 702 36.04 -8.28 -11.73
N ASN A 703 34.85 -8.62 -12.16
CA ASN A 703 34.44 -8.74 -13.55
C ASN A 703 33.51 -7.58 -13.93
N VAL A 704 34.10 -6.44 -14.27
CA VAL A 704 33.33 -5.21 -14.59
C VAL A 704 32.82 -5.32 -16.02
N VAL A 705 31.48 -5.39 -16.20
CA VAL A 705 30.83 -5.45 -17.51
C VAL A 705 29.80 -4.31 -17.57
N PRO A 706 30.15 -3.14 -18.12
CA PRO A 706 29.19 -2.06 -18.29
C PRO A 706 28.18 -2.40 -19.38
N GLU A 707 26.95 -1.97 -19.18
CA GLU A 707 25.86 -2.11 -20.13
C GLU A 707 25.45 -0.72 -20.62
N ILE A 708 25.44 -0.53 -21.93
CA ILE A 708 25.07 0.74 -22.56
C ILE A 708 23.70 0.57 -23.18
N MET A 709 22.74 1.40 -22.75
CA MET A 709 21.36 1.35 -23.19
C MET A 709 20.97 2.56 -24.02
N ILE A 710 20.51 2.32 -25.24
CA ILE A 710 20.08 3.36 -26.15
C ILE A 710 18.55 3.55 -26.00
N PRO A 711 18.11 4.76 -25.60
CA PRO A 711 16.68 5.01 -25.36
C PRO A 711 15.91 5.33 -26.64
N LEU A 712 14.59 5.16 -26.60
CA LEU A 712 13.61 5.64 -27.56
C LEU A 712 13.77 5.06 -28.98
N VAL A 713 14.32 3.88 -29.09
CA VAL A 713 14.47 3.20 -30.38
C VAL A 713 13.12 2.69 -30.88
N GLY A 714 12.76 3.04 -32.11
CA GLY A 714 11.55 2.55 -32.79
C GLY A 714 11.85 1.76 -34.07
N GLU A 715 13.05 1.91 -34.64
CA GLU A 715 13.51 1.26 -35.86
C GLU A 715 14.90 0.67 -35.63
N VAL A 716 15.12 -0.57 -36.10
CA VAL A 716 16.41 -1.24 -35.91
C VAL A 716 17.60 -0.43 -36.49
N LYS A 717 17.37 0.30 -37.56
CA LYS A 717 18.41 1.13 -38.20
C LYS A 717 18.84 2.31 -37.33
N GLU A 718 17.97 2.85 -36.48
CA GLU A 718 18.36 3.85 -35.48
C GLU A 718 19.37 3.24 -34.51
N LEU A 719 19.08 2.05 -34.00
CA LEU A 719 19.97 1.34 -33.08
C LEU A 719 21.30 0.98 -33.76
N ALA A 720 21.24 0.44 -34.97
CA ALA A 720 22.43 0.10 -35.74
C ALA A 720 23.36 1.30 -35.94
N PHE A 721 22.79 2.45 -36.29
CA PHE A 721 23.54 3.69 -36.48
C PHE A 721 24.25 4.15 -35.20
N VAL A 722 23.54 4.24 -34.10
CA VAL A 722 24.11 4.65 -32.81
C VAL A 722 25.07 3.61 -32.27
N LYS A 723 24.75 2.33 -32.35
CA LYS A 723 25.61 1.22 -31.91
C LYS A 723 26.97 1.21 -32.65
N LYS A 724 26.96 1.48 -33.93
CA LYS A 724 28.21 1.57 -34.73
C LYS A 724 29.18 2.59 -34.11
N THR A 725 28.68 3.77 -33.80
CA THR A 725 29.48 4.83 -33.16
C THR A 725 29.98 4.39 -31.78
N VAL A 726 29.11 3.79 -31.00
CA VAL A 726 29.43 3.28 -29.65
C VAL A 726 30.52 2.21 -29.69
N VAL A 727 30.37 1.23 -30.55
CA VAL A 727 31.31 0.09 -30.67
C VAL A 727 32.66 0.55 -31.19
N GLU A 728 32.70 1.36 -32.22
CA GLU A 728 33.97 1.95 -32.76
C GLU A 728 34.71 2.72 -31.65
N THR A 729 34.02 3.54 -30.91
CA THR A 729 34.60 4.34 -29.80
C THR A 729 35.09 3.47 -28.67
N ALA A 730 34.26 2.53 -28.21
CA ALA A 730 34.58 1.65 -27.10
C ALA A 730 35.76 0.72 -27.41
N ASP A 731 35.74 0.08 -28.57
CA ASP A 731 36.80 -0.86 -28.98
C ASP A 731 38.16 -0.18 -29.14
N ALA A 732 38.18 1.04 -29.67
CA ALA A 732 39.40 1.83 -29.80
C ALA A 732 40.01 2.17 -28.43
N ILE A 733 39.20 2.55 -27.46
CA ILE A 733 39.64 2.89 -26.09
C ILE A 733 40.13 1.64 -25.35
N ILE A 734 39.40 0.53 -25.44
CA ILE A 734 39.78 -0.74 -24.80
C ILE A 734 41.11 -1.24 -25.34
N LYS A 735 41.30 -1.22 -26.65
CA LYS A 735 42.53 -1.62 -27.30
C LYS A 735 43.72 -0.75 -26.87
N ALA A 736 43.55 0.56 -26.84
CA ALA A 736 44.56 1.49 -26.39
C ALA A 736 44.95 1.33 -24.92
N SER A 737 44.03 0.88 -24.08
CA SER A 737 44.25 0.70 -22.62
C SER A 737 45.06 -0.54 -22.27
N GLY A 738 45.08 -1.55 -23.15
CA GLY A 738 45.66 -2.86 -22.85
C GLY A 738 44.94 -3.68 -21.81
N VAL A 739 43.76 -3.23 -21.34
CA VAL A 739 42.92 -3.94 -20.37
C VAL A 739 41.87 -4.76 -21.11
N GLU A 740 41.65 -5.98 -20.67
CA GLU A 740 40.57 -6.82 -21.18
C GLU A 740 39.25 -6.40 -20.52
N LEU A 741 38.30 -5.88 -21.30
CA LEU A 741 37.01 -5.40 -20.82
C LEU A 741 35.90 -5.86 -21.76
N LYS A 742 34.87 -6.49 -21.22
CA LYS A 742 33.64 -6.81 -21.94
C LYS A 742 32.60 -5.73 -21.66
N TYR A 743 31.75 -5.42 -22.62
CA TYR A 743 30.62 -4.53 -22.47
C TYR A 743 29.46 -4.99 -23.35
N HIS A 744 28.25 -4.53 -23.04
CA HIS A 744 27.06 -4.85 -23.85
C HIS A 744 26.38 -3.56 -24.31
N VAL A 745 25.81 -3.61 -25.49
CA VAL A 745 24.97 -2.55 -26.03
C VAL A 745 23.58 -3.10 -26.29
N GLY A 746 22.59 -2.50 -25.65
CA GLY A 746 21.20 -2.87 -25.81
C GLY A 746 20.30 -1.66 -25.92
N THR A 747 19.01 -1.88 -25.80
CA THR A 747 18.04 -0.82 -25.98
C THR A 747 16.93 -0.88 -24.94
N MET A 748 16.33 0.28 -24.68
CA MET A 748 15.07 0.39 -23.95
C MET A 748 13.92 0.13 -24.93
N ILE A 749 13.04 -0.82 -24.57
CA ILE A 749 11.79 -1.04 -25.29
C ILE A 749 10.72 -0.19 -24.62
N GLU A 750 10.38 0.91 -25.21
CA GLU A 750 9.45 1.90 -24.66
C GLU A 750 8.50 2.49 -25.71
N ILE A 751 8.74 2.17 -26.97
CA ILE A 751 7.86 2.55 -28.08
C ILE A 751 7.11 1.30 -28.55
N PRO A 752 5.79 1.36 -28.71
CA PRO A 752 5.00 0.20 -29.16
C PRO A 752 5.53 -0.44 -30.44
N ARG A 753 5.98 0.37 -31.41
CA ARG A 753 6.57 -0.17 -32.65
C ARG A 753 7.82 -1.03 -32.37
N ALA A 754 8.63 -0.64 -31.40
CA ALA A 754 9.80 -1.44 -31.01
C ALA A 754 9.41 -2.81 -30.47
N ALA A 755 8.35 -2.88 -29.66
CA ALA A 755 7.82 -4.14 -29.15
C ALA A 755 7.30 -5.02 -30.28
N LEU A 756 6.59 -4.45 -31.26
CA LEU A 756 6.06 -5.15 -32.42
C LEU A 756 7.13 -5.67 -33.39
N THR A 757 8.30 -5.03 -33.41
CA THR A 757 9.44 -5.36 -34.30
C THR A 757 10.66 -5.82 -33.50
N ALA A 758 10.45 -6.39 -32.33
CA ALA A 758 11.51 -6.78 -31.40
C ALA A 758 12.44 -7.85 -31.97
N ASP A 759 11.96 -8.71 -32.87
CA ASP A 759 12.78 -9.65 -33.63
C ASP A 759 13.85 -8.97 -34.50
N GLU A 760 13.51 -7.86 -35.15
CA GLU A 760 14.46 -7.07 -35.91
C GLU A 760 15.44 -6.32 -35.01
N ILE A 761 14.94 -5.71 -33.94
CA ILE A 761 15.76 -4.94 -33.01
C ILE A 761 16.77 -5.83 -32.28
N ALA A 762 16.41 -7.07 -31.96
CA ALA A 762 17.28 -8.05 -31.32
C ALA A 762 18.47 -8.49 -32.20
N LYS A 763 18.47 -8.20 -33.51
CA LYS A 763 19.64 -8.41 -34.35
C LYS A 763 20.80 -7.52 -33.93
N GLU A 764 20.50 -6.35 -33.40
CA GLU A 764 21.48 -5.37 -32.95
C GLU A 764 21.58 -5.26 -31.42
N ALA A 765 20.48 -5.39 -30.70
CA ALA A 765 20.44 -5.29 -29.24
C ALA A 765 20.90 -6.58 -28.56
N GLU A 766 21.82 -6.48 -27.64
CA GLU A 766 22.28 -7.60 -26.80
C GLU A 766 21.42 -7.80 -25.57
N PHE A 767 20.64 -6.79 -25.19
CA PHE A 767 19.66 -6.87 -24.12
C PHE A 767 18.49 -5.92 -24.36
N PHE A 768 17.35 -6.20 -23.73
CA PHE A 768 16.18 -5.32 -23.68
C PHE A 768 15.92 -4.89 -22.26
N CYS A 769 15.53 -3.64 -22.08
CA CYS A 769 14.98 -3.13 -20.84
C CYS A 769 13.66 -2.42 -21.15
N PHE A 770 12.55 -2.85 -20.52
CA PHE A 770 11.25 -2.23 -20.76
C PHE A 770 11.13 -0.94 -19.96
N GLY A 771 11.01 0.19 -20.65
CA GLY A 771 10.70 1.49 -20.08
C GLY A 771 9.19 1.67 -20.01
N THR A 772 8.57 1.09 -19.00
CA THR A 772 7.11 0.96 -18.94
C THR A 772 6.39 2.29 -18.71
N ASN A 773 7.04 3.33 -18.22
CA ASN A 773 6.42 4.64 -18.12
C ASN A 773 6.04 5.18 -19.51
N ASP A 774 7.01 5.25 -20.43
CA ASP A 774 6.78 5.70 -21.81
C ASP A 774 5.94 4.70 -22.60
N LEU A 775 6.18 3.40 -22.43
CA LEU A 775 5.41 2.37 -23.12
C LEU A 775 3.92 2.46 -22.74
N THR A 776 3.62 2.72 -21.48
CA THR A 776 2.25 2.93 -20.99
C THR A 776 1.63 4.19 -21.60
N GLN A 777 2.35 5.31 -21.56
CA GLN A 777 1.88 6.57 -22.15
C GLN A 777 1.52 6.42 -23.63
N MET A 778 2.39 5.79 -24.40
CA MET A 778 2.19 5.63 -25.85
C MET A 778 1.13 4.59 -26.19
N THR A 779 0.97 3.56 -25.35
CA THR A 779 -0.04 2.51 -25.56
C THR A 779 -1.44 3.03 -25.22
N PHE A 780 -1.59 3.76 -24.12
CA PHE A 780 -2.87 4.40 -23.77
C PHE A 780 -3.15 5.68 -24.55
N GLY A 781 -2.14 6.34 -25.09
CA GLY A 781 -2.29 7.56 -25.86
C GLY A 781 -2.51 8.81 -25.02
N PHE A 782 -2.04 8.85 -23.76
CA PHE A 782 -2.08 10.05 -22.94
C PHE A 782 -0.81 10.22 -22.11
N SER A 783 -0.54 11.47 -21.76
CA SER A 783 0.61 11.84 -20.94
C SER A 783 0.35 11.61 -19.45
N ARG A 784 1.34 11.10 -18.74
CA ARG A 784 1.31 10.96 -17.28
C ARG A 784 1.03 12.31 -16.60
N ASP A 785 1.64 13.38 -17.09
CA ASP A 785 1.52 14.71 -16.49
C ASP A 785 0.12 15.32 -16.69
N ASP A 786 -0.56 14.97 -17.77
CA ASP A 786 -1.91 15.45 -18.05
C ASP A 786 -3.02 14.54 -17.51
N ALA A 787 -2.72 13.31 -17.20
CA ALA A 787 -3.71 12.29 -16.81
C ALA A 787 -4.51 12.66 -15.56
N GLY A 788 -3.93 13.41 -14.63
CA GLY A 788 -4.61 13.92 -13.43
C GLY A 788 -5.88 14.73 -13.70
N LYS A 789 -6.05 15.25 -14.91
CA LYS A 789 -7.23 16.05 -15.31
C LYS A 789 -8.48 15.17 -15.52
N PHE A 790 -8.32 13.90 -15.88
CA PHE A 790 -9.43 13.01 -16.23
C PHE A 790 -9.43 11.65 -15.53
N LEU A 791 -8.32 11.13 -15.07
CA LEU A 791 -8.26 9.83 -14.38
C LEU A 791 -9.18 9.72 -13.16
N PRO A 792 -9.36 10.77 -12.32
CA PRO A 792 -10.31 10.68 -11.22
C PRO A 792 -11.73 10.34 -11.67
N SER A 793 -12.19 10.90 -12.82
CA SER A 793 -13.48 10.56 -13.40
C SER A 793 -13.54 9.12 -13.90
N TYR A 794 -12.44 8.60 -14.42
CA TYR A 794 -12.32 7.21 -14.86
C TYR A 794 -12.47 6.24 -13.69
N TYR A 795 -11.87 6.56 -12.56
CA TYR A 795 -12.01 5.76 -11.33
C TYR A 795 -13.45 5.83 -10.78
N ALA A 796 -14.03 7.04 -10.72
CA ALA A 796 -15.39 7.25 -10.26
C ALA A 796 -16.42 6.48 -11.11
N ASN A 797 -16.21 6.42 -12.42
CA ASN A 797 -17.07 5.71 -13.37
C ASN A 797 -16.65 4.24 -13.57
N LYS A 798 -15.69 3.74 -12.83
CA LYS A 798 -15.23 2.35 -12.86
C LYS A 798 -14.70 1.89 -14.23
N ILE A 799 -14.16 2.83 -15.00
CA ILE A 799 -13.52 2.54 -16.29
C ILE A 799 -12.13 1.95 -16.03
N TYR A 800 -11.36 2.55 -15.11
CA TYR A 800 -10.11 2.00 -14.62
C TYR A 800 -10.23 1.67 -13.12
N GLU A 801 -9.72 0.51 -12.73
CA GLU A 801 -9.68 0.07 -11.34
C GLU A 801 -8.41 0.52 -10.61
N SER A 802 -7.34 0.81 -11.35
CA SER A 802 -6.05 1.27 -10.80
C SER A 802 -5.36 2.23 -11.76
N ASP A 803 -4.41 3.00 -11.21
CA ASP A 803 -3.55 3.88 -12.00
C ASP A 803 -2.60 3.04 -12.87
N PRO A 804 -2.65 3.16 -14.21
CA PRO A 804 -1.79 2.37 -15.09
C PRO A 804 -0.29 2.72 -14.96
N PHE A 805 0.06 3.84 -14.33
CA PHE A 805 1.44 4.21 -14.03
C PHE A 805 1.97 3.64 -12.72
N ALA A 806 1.09 3.33 -11.78
CA ALA A 806 1.45 2.69 -10.52
C ALA A 806 1.47 1.16 -10.64
N ARG A 807 0.50 0.61 -11.35
CA ARG A 807 0.33 -0.81 -11.58
C ARG A 807 0.32 -1.12 -13.06
N LEU A 808 1.15 -2.08 -13.50
CA LEU A 808 1.28 -2.41 -14.91
C LEU A 808 -0.04 -2.89 -15.52
N ASP A 809 -0.42 -2.31 -16.65
CA ASP A 809 -1.48 -2.82 -17.49
C ASP A 809 -1.04 -4.13 -18.14
N THR A 810 -1.53 -5.25 -17.65
CA THR A 810 -1.17 -6.57 -18.15
C THR A 810 -1.91 -6.95 -19.44
N VAL A 811 -2.95 -6.21 -19.81
CA VAL A 811 -3.77 -6.48 -20.99
C VAL A 811 -3.16 -5.88 -22.25
N GLY A 812 -2.97 -4.56 -22.30
CA GLY A 812 -2.43 -3.89 -23.48
C GLY A 812 -0.91 -3.80 -23.47
N VAL A 813 -0.35 -3.12 -22.48
CA VAL A 813 1.11 -2.97 -22.33
C VAL A 813 1.75 -4.34 -22.11
N GLY A 814 1.14 -5.18 -21.30
CA GLY A 814 1.62 -6.53 -21.03
C GLY A 814 1.70 -7.42 -22.25
N LYS A 815 0.73 -7.31 -23.17
CA LYS A 815 0.80 -8.03 -24.48
C LYS A 815 2.00 -7.59 -25.30
N LEU A 816 2.27 -6.30 -25.33
CA LEU A 816 3.44 -5.76 -26.04
C LEU A 816 4.74 -6.29 -25.42
N MET A 817 4.84 -6.32 -24.11
CA MET A 817 6.01 -6.85 -23.40
C MET A 817 6.22 -8.34 -23.68
N ASP A 818 5.19 -9.15 -23.56
CA ASP A 818 5.25 -10.59 -23.83
C ASP A 818 5.65 -10.86 -25.29
N MET A 819 5.07 -10.14 -26.22
CA MET A 819 5.40 -10.20 -27.64
C MET A 819 6.88 -9.85 -27.88
N ALA A 820 7.36 -8.77 -27.28
CA ALA A 820 8.74 -8.33 -27.42
C ALA A 820 9.73 -9.36 -26.86
N VAL A 821 9.44 -9.96 -25.73
CA VAL A 821 10.29 -11.03 -25.15
C VAL A 821 10.36 -12.24 -26.09
N LYS A 822 9.22 -12.70 -26.58
CA LYS A 822 9.16 -13.86 -27.47
C LYS A 822 9.86 -13.62 -28.79
N LEU A 823 9.59 -12.50 -29.45
CA LEU A 823 10.22 -12.10 -30.69
C LEU A 823 11.73 -11.88 -30.52
N GLY A 824 12.12 -11.18 -29.46
CA GLY A 824 13.53 -10.91 -29.19
C GLY A 824 14.34 -12.15 -28.91
N LYS A 825 13.86 -13.04 -28.05
CA LYS A 825 14.51 -14.32 -27.74
C LYS A 825 14.45 -15.30 -28.91
N GLY A 826 13.48 -15.16 -29.80
CA GLY A 826 13.45 -15.94 -31.07
C GLY A 826 14.61 -15.61 -31.99
N THR A 827 15.02 -14.34 -32.05
CA THR A 827 16.19 -13.91 -32.83
C THR A 827 17.52 -14.14 -32.09
N ARG A 828 17.53 -13.84 -30.79
CA ARG A 828 18.71 -13.94 -29.92
C ARG A 828 18.33 -14.72 -28.64
N PRO A 829 18.56 -16.07 -28.63
CA PRO A 829 18.11 -16.90 -27.50
C PRO A 829 18.66 -16.51 -26.14
N GLN A 830 19.86 -15.94 -26.11
CA GLN A 830 20.50 -15.46 -24.88
C GLN A 830 20.19 -14.01 -24.53
N LEU A 831 19.22 -13.39 -25.20
CA LEU A 831 18.81 -12.02 -24.94
C LEU A 831 18.40 -11.84 -23.48
N HIS A 832 19.02 -10.87 -22.81
CA HIS A 832 18.73 -10.54 -21.43
C HIS A 832 17.64 -9.47 -21.38
N CYS A 833 16.55 -9.74 -20.68
CA CYS A 833 15.39 -8.84 -20.61
C CYS A 833 15.11 -8.40 -19.17
N GLY A 834 14.89 -7.11 -18.99
CA GLY A 834 14.54 -6.55 -17.71
C GLY A 834 13.48 -5.45 -17.81
N ILE A 835 13.05 -4.94 -16.69
CA ILE A 835 12.13 -3.80 -16.56
C ILE A 835 12.74 -2.76 -15.63
N CYS A 836 12.61 -1.49 -15.97
CA CYS A 836 13.15 -0.39 -15.18
C CYS A 836 12.15 0.75 -14.91
N GLY A 837 10.93 0.64 -15.41
CA GLY A 837 9.86 1.59 -15.10
C GLY A 837 9.45 1.52 -13.62
N GLU A 838 8.58 2.41 -13.19
CA GLU A 838 8.06 2.45 -11.81
C GLU A 838 7.42 1.12 -11.38
N HIS A 839 6.90 0.37 -12.33
CA HIS A 839 6.30 -0.94 -12.14
C HIS A 839 7.29 -2.00 -11.62
N GLY A 840 8.60 -1.80 -11.78
CA GLY A 840 9.63 -2.73 -11.32
C GLY A 840 9.68 -2.94 -9.79
N GLY A 841 9.05 -2.06 -9.02
CA GLY A 841 8.91 -2.18 -7.57
C GLY A 841 7.51 -2.60 -7.11
N ASP A 842 6.57 -2.79 -8.02
CA ASP A 842 5.20 -3.20 -7.70
C ASP A 842 5.05 -4.72 -7.70
N PRO A 843 4.62 -5.35 -6.58
CA PRO A 843 4.55 -6.82 -6.49
C PRO A 843 3.72 -7.49 -7.57
N SER A 844 2.56 -6.93 -7.93
CA SER A 844 1.71 -7.52 -8.98
C SER A 844 2.35 -7.45 -10.37
N SER A 845 3.05 -6.36 -10.66
CA SER A 845 3.80 -6.17 -11.90
C SER A 845 5.02 -7.11 -11.96
N ILE A 846 5.70 -7.30 -10.85
CA ILE A 846 6.84 -8.25 -10.72
C ILE A 846 6.38 -9.68 -11.03
N GLU A 847 5.23 -10.08 -10.54
CA GLU A 847 4.66 -11.40 -10.83
C GLU A 847 4.41 -11.57 -12.34
N PHE A 848 3.86 -10.57 -12.99
CA PHE A 848 3.69 -10.57 -14.44
C PHE A 848 5.03 -10.69 -15.17
N CYS A 849 6.05 -9.95 -14.74
CA CYS A 849 7.40 -10.02 -15.29
C CYS A 849 7.99 -11.44 -15.16
N HIS A 850 7.78 -12.08 -14.03
CA HIS A 850 8.18 -13.47 -13.84
C HIS A 850 7.48 -14.40 -14.85
N LYS A 851 6.17 -14.25 -15.03
CA LYS A 851 5.36 -15.10 -15.93
C LYS A 851 5.78 -14.98 -17.39
N ILE A 852 6.13 -13.79 -17.85
CA ILE A 852 6.57 -13.59 -19.25
C ILE A 852 8.05 -13.89 -19.47
N GLY A 853 8.78 -14.29 -18.42
CA GLY A 853 10.16 -14.74 -18.53
C GLY A 853 11.22 -13.65 -18.57
N LEU A 854 11.00 -12.53 -17.90
CA LEU A 854 12.06 -11.54 -17.69
C LEU A 854 13.18 -12.10 -16.82
N ASP A 855 14.37 -11.58 -17.00
CA ASP A 855 15.57 -11.99 -16.25
C ASP A 855 15.76 -11.17 -14.96
N TYR A 856 15.34 -9.91 -14.97
CA TYR A 856 15.42 -9.06 -13.79
C TYR A 856 14.34 -7.97 -13.77
N VAL A 857 14.12 -7.43 -12.58
CA VAL A 857 13.37 -6.19 -12.35
C VAL A 857 14.31 -5.16 -11.74
N SER A 858 14.05 -3.88 -12.02
CA SER A 858 14.84 -2.76 -11.49
C SER A 858 13.90 -1.73 -10.88
N CYS A 859 14.22 -1.27 -9.69
CA CYS A 859 13.36 -0.36 -8.91
C CYS A 859 14.19 0.64 -8.11
N SER A 860 13.52 1.62 -7.51
CA SER A 860 14.18 2.56 -6.60
C SER A 860 14.84 1.82 -5.42
N PRO A 861 15.90 2.38 -4.81
CA PRO A 861 16.67 1.70 -3.77
C PRO A 861 15.81 1.14 -2.62
N TYR A 862 14.88 1.91 -2.11
CA TYR A 862 14.04 1.50 -0.98
C TYR A 862 13.00 0.41 -1.35
N ARG A 863 12.74 0.18 -2.62
CA ARG A 863 11.87 -0.90 -3.07
C ARG A 863 12.59 -2.22 -3.30
N VAL A 864 13.91 -2.25 -3.22
CA VAL A 864 14.70 -3.47 -3.46
C VAL A 864 14.28 -4.63 -2.56
N PRO A 865 14.13 -4.47 -1.23
CA PRO A 865 13.63 -5.57 -0.39
C PRO A 865 12.23 -6.05 -0.77
N ILE A 866 11.34 -5.12 -1.10
CA ILE A 866 9.99 -5.45 -1.56
C ILE A 866 10.05 -6.28 -2.84
N ALA A 867 10.86 -5.87 -3.80
CA ALA A 867 11.05 -6.58 -5.06
C ALA A 867 11.68 -7.96 -4.86
N ARG A 868 12.63 -8.11 -3.95
CA ARG A 868 13.25 -9.41 -3.62
C ARG A 868 12.21 -10.39 -3.08
N LEU A 869 11.37 -9.96 -2.16
CA LEU A 869 10.31 -10.80 -1.62
C LEU A 869 9.22 -11.09 -2.67
N ALA A 870 8.80 -10.07 -3.41
CA ALA A 870 7.81 -10.24 -4.48
C ALA A 870 8.29 -11.20 -5.57
N ALA A 871 9.56 -11.14 -5.95
CA ALA A 871 10.17 -12.07 -6.90
C ALA A 871 10.18 -13.52 -6.38
N ALA A 872 10.48 -13.70 -5.09
CA ALA A 872 10.41 -15.01 -4.44
C ALA A 872 8.98 -15.56 -4.41
N GLN A 873 8.02 -14.72 -4.05
CA GLN A 873 6.60 -15.09 -4.04
C GLN A 873 6.11 -15.46 -5.44
N ALA A 874 6.50 -14.72 -6.47
CA ALA A 874 6.17 -15.04 -7.86
C ALA A 874 6.74 -16.39 -8.28
N ALA A 875 7.99 -16.68 -7.94
CA ALA A 875 8.62 -17.98 -8.23
C ALA A 875 7.93 -19.15 -7.53
N ILE A 876 7.53 -18.98 -6.27
CA ILE A 876 6.82 -19.99 -5.49
C ILE A 876 5.42 -20.24 -6.06
N ARG A 877 4.70 -19.17 -6.39
CA ARG A 877 3.31 -19.25 -6.89
C ARG A 877 3.22 -19.87 -8.29
N ASN A 878 4.26 -19.74 -9.09
CA ASN A 878 4.31 -20.20 -10.49
C ASN A 878 5.27 -21.38 -10.69
N LYS A 879 5.36 -22.28 -9.73
CA LYS A 879 6.11 -23.53 -9.83
C LYS A 879 5.52 -24.47 -10.86
#